data_e5f26590b09d7e7772de27a08fb28f3d
#
_entry.id   e5f26590b09d7e7772de27a08fb28f3d
#
_cell.length_a   1.000
_cell.length_b   1.000
_cell.length_c   1.000
_cell.angle_alpha   90.00
_cell.angle_beta   90.00
_cell.angle_gamma   90.00
#
_symmetry.space_group_name_H-M   'P 1'
#
loop_
_entity.id
_entity.type
_entity.pdbx_description
1 polymer ?
#
loop_
_entity_poly.entity_id
_entity_poly.type
_entity_poly.pdbx_seq_one_letter_code
_entity_poly.pdbx_strand_id
1 'polypeptide(L)'
;MKIYKQLVFYVYLVSFIYTQISIESAPHSILIDKLSNVPVIETDKINLNQIIEQDNIDEINGKPFKFAHSFNVDINFFDNAVIDLLDNGDKIYRLKIHSEGALSLSFIFDNFYLSENCELFFYSPNYETQLGAFTNQNNKNYNRFSTTPIIGEKVIIEFYEPFDVQEDSFINISNIIHGYKTFNNRGYDDSQSCHNNVNCTNAQSWSDEKNSVVMTITDGGTRLCTGTMINNVNQDYELYFLTSQNCLGGHEDWIFMFNYESPTCQNQDGITTNTVSGSTLLSNNSFSDYALLRLEETPPLSYNVYFSGWDAREIIPSNCTSIHHPVGDIKKISFHQGAAISDGWFFDDDSHWRIREWNTGITEPGSYGAPLFNENYHIVGQLHGGESDCSDRVNDYFGKFSKSWELGLNNWLDPNGTNTLVLDGISENDIPDPNLSYSVSNENILIMDDEIENSIISIYNSGEEDSILDYKLYNSPFSSTGSYPDLANYYWVDSKNNSNYSYYWDNIEEIGEIVEFQNNDNSSQPFQLGFEFPFYNQYYSSIIINPNGWIGFDVDNSEWNNIAVPSEVAPLASIMAFWDDLNPENLDSSSDMSGEVLFYTDNSKCIVWYNNVVHWGADEPYNFQIIIYESGLIDINYNSMDGELSSATIGIQNQYGQVGHQVTFNASYIEDNLRLSFKQADGWFSIDTQNYLENSLISNDSFIHNIQVDGYQIDDGYYENYLHLESNATGTIILPINIQVGYQSFIGDVNIDGQINVQDIVLLINILIGDIPPNNEADINQDNQINVLDAVLLVSIILES
;
A
#
# COMPACT_ATOMS: atom_id res chain seq x y z
N MET A 1 13.38 -4.46 12.50
CA MET A 1 12.55 -5.63 12.26
C MET A 1 11.12 -5.43 12.74
N LYS A 2 10.87 -4.95 13.98
CA LYS A 2 9.53 -4.64 14.49
C LYS A 2 8.83 -3.48 13.72
N ILE A 3 9.54 -2.40 13.40
CA ILE A 3 9.02 -1.27 12.61
C ILE A 3 8.62 -1.70 11.18
N TYR A 4 9.30 -2.69 10.60
CA TYR A 4 9.00 -3.22 9.28
C TYR A 4 7.73 -4.08 9.27
N LYS A 5 7.50 -4.88 10.34
CA LYS A 5 6.22 -5.59 10.51
C LYS A 5 5.06 -4.62 10.78
N GLN A 6 5.31 -3.53 11.51
CA GLN A 6 4.32 -2.48 11.71
C GLN A 6 4.05 -1.65 10.45
N LEU A 7 5.11 -1.27 9.68
CA LEU A 7 4.92 -0.64 8.37
C LEU A 7 4.24 -1.59 7.37
N VAL A 8 4.54 -2.92 7.43
CA VAL A 8 3.88 -3.90 6.56
C VAL A 8 2.42 -4.10 6.96
N PHE A 9 2.03 -3.92 8.21
CA PHE A 9 0.62 -3.98 8.65
C PHE A 9 -0.10 -2.64 8.51
N TYR A 10 0.60 -1.53 8.73
CA TYR A 10 0.18 -0.18 8.29
C TYR A 10 0.11 -0.10 6.77
N VAL A 11 1.02 -0.83 6.10
CA VAL A 11 1.07 -1.06 4.67
C VAL A 11 -0.01 -2.05 4.22
N TYR A 12 -0.52 -2.96 5.05
CA TYR A 12 -1.72 -3.75 4.70
C TYR A 12 -3.01 -2.93 4.69
N LEU A 13 -2.97 -1.75 5.30
CA LEU A 13 -4.08 -0.80 5.31
C LEU A 13 -3.72 0.55 4.72
N VAL A 14 -2.42 0.88 4.61
CA VAL A 14 -1.90 2.10 4.00
C VAL A 14 -1.01 1.80 2.79
N SER A 15 -0.69 0.52 2.55
CA SER A 15 0.11 0.14 1.40
C SER A 15 -0.26 -1.26 0.94
N PHE A 16 -1.39 -1.37 0.34
CA PHE A 16 -1.38 -1.92 -0.97
C PHE A 16 -0.57 -0.97 -1.88
N ILE A 17 0.65 -0.62 -1.47
CA ILE A 17 1.60 0.02 -2.33
C ILE A 17 2.15 -1.10 -3.20
N TYR A 18 1.60 -1.23 -4.37
CA TYR A 18 2.10 -1.78 -5.61
C TYR A 18 3.39 -2.59 -5.47
N THR A 19 3.23 -3.86 -5.13
CA THR A 19 4.24 -4.87 -5.39
C THR A 19 3.99 -5.41 -6.77
N GLN A 20 4.83 -5.13 -7.75
CA GLN A 20 4.55 -5.41 -9.16
C GLN A 20 3.18 -4.78 -9.56
N ILE A 21 2.95 -4.42 -10.76
CA ILE A 21 1.68 -3.81 -11.17
C ILE A 21 0.52 -4.69 -10.70
N SER A 22 -0.21 -4.23 -9.68
CA SER A 22 -1.31 -4.95 -9.05
C SER A 22 -2.39 -3.97 -8.67
N ILE A 23 -3.64 -4.39 -8.69
CA ILE A 23 -4.73 -3.57 -8.17
C ILE A 23 -4.88 -3.78 -6.67
N GLU A 24 -5.41 -2.78 -5.98
CA GLU A 24 -5.68 -2.87 -4.56
C GLU A 24 -6.89 -3.78 -4.31
N SER A 25 -6.63 -4.98 -3.87
CA SER A 25 -7.63 -5.99 -3.53
C SER A 25 -7.02 -6.99 -2.55
N ALA A 26 -7.88 -7.71 -1.82
CA ALA A 26 -7.45 -8.73 -0.89
C ALA A 26 -7.93 -10.12 -1.34
N PRO A 27 -7.23 -11.20 -0.92
CA PRO A 27 -7.67 -12.56 -1.20
C PRO A 27 -9.13 -12.76 -0.80
N HIS A 28 -9.96 -13.18 -1.73
CA HIS A 28 -11.39 -13.35 -1.51
C HIS A 28 -11.71 -14.40 -0.43
N SER A 29 -10.79 -15.34 -0.20
CA SER A 29 -10.92 -16.35 0.86
C SER A 29 -10.95 -15.76 2.27
N ILE A 30 -10.44 -14.55 2.48
CA ILE A 30 -10.41 -13.89 3.79
C ILE A 30 -11.82 -13.61 4.32
N LEU A 31 -12.78 -13.39 3.43
CA LEU A 31 -14.16 -12.99 3.79
C LEU A 31 -15.13 -14.17 3.88
N ILE A 32 -14.66 -15.43 3.81
CA ILE A 32 -15.52 -16.60 3.65
C ILE A 32 -15.33 -17.62 4.78
N ASP A 33 -16.37 -17.87 5.55
CA ASP A 33 -16.39 -18.69 6.77
C ASP A 33 -16.07 -20.18 6.60
N LYS A 34 -16.34 -20.77 5.44
CA LYS A 34 -16.25 -22.23 5.23
C LYS A 34 -15.67 -22.57 3.88
N LEU A 35 -14.37 -22.53 3.82
CA LEU A 35 -13.62 -22.96 2.65
C LEU A 35 -13.02 -24.36 2.82
N SER A 36 -12.76 -25.01 1.70
CA SER A 36 -12.14 -26.32 1.63
C SER A 36 -10.67 -26.27 2.11
N ASN A 37 -10.17 -27.36 2.66
CA ASN A 37 -8.74 -27.45 3.03
C ASN A 37 -7.87 -27.31 1.78
N VAL A 38 -6.89 -26.43 1.86
CA VAL A 38 -5.97 -26.13 0.76
C VAL A 38 -4.97 -27.28 0.57
N PRO A 39 -4.91 -27.91 -0.63
CA PRO A 39 -3.90 -28.93 -0.93
C PRO A 39 -2.49 -28.35 -0.91
N VAL A 40 -1.50 -29.17 -0.52
CA VAL A 40 -0.10 -28.75 -0.36
C VAL A 40 0.78 -29.50 -1.36
N ILE A 41 1.63 -28.76 -2.05
CA ILE A 41 2.76 -29.32 -2.82
C ILE A 41 4.06 -29.02 -2.07
N GLU A 42 4.82 -30.07 -1.78
CA GLU A 42 6.11 -29.98 -1.09
C GLU A 42 7.25 -30.01 -2.11
N THR A 43 8.25 -29.16 -1.96
CA THR A 43 9.49 -29.26 -2.75
C THR A 43 10.46 -30.29 -2.17
N ASP A 44 11.43 -30.72 -2.97
CA ASP A 44 12.56 -31.51 -2.48
C ASP A 44 13.38 -30.70 -1.45
N LYS A 45 14.05 -31.43 -0.53
CA LYS A 45 14.96 -30.79 0.44
C LYS A 45 16.27 -30.39 -0.22
N ILE A 46 16.77 -29.20 0.08
CA ILE A 46 18.07 -28.74 -0.40
C ILE A 46 19.20 -29.16 0.55
N ASN A 47 20.39 -29.37 -0.02
CA ASN A 47 21.63 -29.50 0.75
C ASN A 47 22.32 -28.14 0.84
N LEU A 48 21.97 -27.35 1.85
CA LEU A 48 22.44 -25.98 2.00
C LEU A 48 23.97 -25.87 2.03
N ASN A 49 24.67 -26.79 2.67
CA ASN A 49 26.14 -26.76 2.75
C ASN A 49 26.80 -26.89 1.35
N GLN A 50 26.25 -27.76 0.52
CA GLN A 50 26.77 -27.95 -0.86
C GLN A 50 26.45 -26.73 -1.71
N ILE A 51 25.30 -26.10 -1.53
CA ILE A 51 24.90 -24.89 -2.26
C ILE A 51 25.81 -23.73 -1.89
N ILE A 52 26.07 -23.49 -0.61
CA ILE A 52 26.98 -22.43 -0.14
C ILE A 52 28.39 -22.63 -0.63
N GLU A 53 28.90 -23.89 -0.65
CA GLU A 53 30.22 -24.18 -1.22
C GLU A 53 30.30 -23.83 -2.72
N GLN A 54 29.25 -24.15 -3.48
CA GLN A 54 29.16 -23.78 -4.89
C GLN A 54 29.04 -22.26 -5.09
N ASP A 55 28.30 -21.57 -4.26
CA ASP A 55 28.17 -20.11 -4.31
C ASP A 55 29.54 -19.42 -4.14
N ASN A 56 30.32 -19.87 -3.15
CA ASN A 56 31.70 -19.35 -2.95
C ASN A 56 32.59 -19.56 -4.19
N ILE A 57 32.47 -20.71 -4.88
CA ILE A 57 33.18 -20.96 -6.12
C ILE A 57 32.68 -20.04 -7.24
N ASP A 58 31.38 -19.82 -7.32
CA ASP A 58 30.75 -18.95 -8.32
C ASP A 58 31.19 -17.50 -8.13
N GLU A 59 31.23 -17.00 -6.88
CA GLU A 59 31.71 -15.65 -6.54
C GLU A 59 33.20 -15.46 -6.91
N ILE A 60 34.07 -16.44 -6.61
CA ILE A 60 35.50 -16.42 -7.03
C ILE A 60 35.62 -16.35 -8.55
N ASN A 61 34.68 -16.96 -9.27
CA ASN A 61 34.65 -16.96 -10.75
C ASN A 61 33.94 -15.72 -11.33
N GLY A 62 33.60 -14.71 -10.53
CA GLY A 62 33.02 -13.46 -10.98
C GLY A 62 31.53 -13.54 -11.36
N LYS A 63 30.79 -14.55 -10.85
CA LYS A 63 29.35 -14.61 -11.07
C LYS A 63 28.59 -13.70 -10.09
N PRO A 64 27.43 -13.16 -10.50
CA PRO A 64 26.59 -12.35 -9.64
C PRO A 64 26.19 -13.07 -8.33
N PHE A 65 25.97 -12.31 -7.28
CA PHE A 65 25.58 -12.81 -5.95
C PHE A 65 24.35 -13.72 -6.03
N LYS A 66 24.44 -14.90 -5.42
CA LYS A 66 23.37 -15.89 -5.42
C LYS A 66 22.75 -16.02 -4.04
N PHE A 67 21.40 -15.92 -3.96
CA PHE A 67 20.64 -15.96 -2.72
C PHE A 67 19.60 -17.08 -2.66
N ALA A 68 19.25 -17.69 -3.79
CA ALA A 68 18.17 -18.65 -3.88
C ALA A 68 18.53 -19.88 -4.73
N HIS A 69 17.76 -20.96 -4.57
CA HIS A 69 17.81 -22.18 -5.35
C HIS A 69 16.50 -22.37 -6.12
N SER A 70 16.57 -22.68 -7.39
CA SER A 70 15.42 -22.92 -8.25
C SER A 70 15.11 -24.40 -8.37
N PHE A 71 13.88 -24.79 -8.05
CA PHE A 71 13.30 -26.10 -8.39
C PHE A 71 12.55 -25.99 -9.71
N ASN A 72 12.98 -26.74 -10.72
CA ASN A 72 12.23 -26.87 -11.97
C ASN A 72 11.05 -27.81 -11.72
N VAL A 73 9.84 -27.34 -11.99
CA VAL A 73 8.59 -28.05 -11.82
C VAL A 73 7.72 -27.89 -13.07
N ASP A 74 6.63 -28.63 -13.13
CA ASP A 74 5.58 -28.48 -14.16
C ASP A 74 4.25 -28.68 -13.47
N ILE A 75 3.72 -27.60 -12.91
CA ILE A 75 2.50 -27.66 -12.08
C ILE A 75 1.43 -26.78 -12.73
N ASN A 76 0.44 -27.45 -13.34
CA ASN A 76 -0.78 -26.74 -13.72
C ASN A 76 -1.55 -26.37 -12.44
N PHE A 77 -1.78 -25.09 -12.21
CA PHE A 77 -2.42 -24.61 -11.00
C PHE A 77 -3.83 -25.16 -10.83
N PHE A 78 -4.66 -25.12 -11.88
CA PHE A 78 -6.06 -25.52 -11.82
C PHE A 78 -6.25 -27.04 -11.59
N ASP A 79 -5.32 -27.87 -12.08
CA ASP A 79 -5.36 -29.32 -11.86
C ASP A 79 -5.01 -29.72 -10.41
N ASN A 80 -4.31 -28.84 -9.67
CA ASN A 80 -3.81 -29.10 -8.33
C ASN A 80 -4.52 -28.30 -7.23
N ALA A 81 -5.23 -27.24 -7.58
CA ALA A 81 -5.94 -26.37 -6.64
C ALA A 81 -7.26 -27.00 -6.16
N VAL A 82 -7.66 -26.68 -4.93
CA VAL A 82 -9.04 -26.87 -4.48
C VAL A 82 -9.92 -25.76 -5.02
N ILE A 83 -11.16 -26.06 -5.34
CA ILE A 83 -12.15 -25.12 -5.86
C ILE A 83 -13.25 -24.97 -4.82
N ASP A 84 -13.53 -23.76 -4.43
CA ASP A 84 -14.70 -23.37 -3.65
C ASP A 84 -15.64 -22.55 -4.54
N LEU A 85 -16.91 -22.94 -4.61
CA LEU A 85 -17.97 -22.27 -5.37
C LEU A 85 -18.76 -21.39 -4.40
N LEU A 86 -18.82 -20.10 -4.70
CA LEU A 86 -19.54 -19.12 -3.90
C LEU A 86 -21.05 -19.07 -4.24
N ASP A 87 -21.84 -18.50 -3.34
CA ASP A 87 -23.30 -18.43 -3.49
C ASP A 87 -23.74 -17.60 -4.72
N ASN A 88 -22.95 -16.62 -5.13
CA ASN A 88 -23.16 -15.80 -6.33
C ASN A 88 -22.70 -16.50 -7.63
N GLY A 89 -22.07 -17.67 -7.55
CA GLY A 89 -21.58 -18.45 -8.68
C GLY A 89 -20.10 -18.24 -9.00
N ASP A 90 -19.40 -17.32 -8.34
CA ASP A 90 -17.97 -17.12 -8.47
C ASP A 90 -17.18 -18.31 -7.92
N LYS A 91 -15.93 -18.43 -8.31
CA LYS A 91 -15.05 -19.52 -7.89
C LYS A 91 -13.76 -19.00 -7.29
N ILE A 92 -13.32 -19.65 -6.22
CA ILE A 92 -12.00 -19.45 -5.63
C ILE A 92 -11.20 -20.75 -5.75
N TYR A 93 -10.04 -20.67 -6.38
CA TYR A 93 -9.09 -21.77 -6.51
C TYR A 93 -7.91 -21.50 -5.57
N ARG A 94 -7.49 -22.49 -4.77
CA ARG A 94 -6.38 -22.32 -3.83
C ARG A 94 -5.43 -23.50 -3.84
N LEU A 95 -4.13 -23.20 -3.85
CA LEU A 95 -3.03 -24.17 -3.79
C LEU A 95 -1.96 -23.65 -2.83
N LYS A 96 -1.48 -24.49 -1.94
CA LYS A 96 -0.37 -24.15 -1.03
C LYS A 96 0.94 -24.78 -1.53
N ILE A 97 1.98 -23.99 -1.58
CA ILE A 97 3.35 -24.45 -1.82
C ILE A 97 4.11 -24.40 -0.50
N HIS A 98 4.84 -25.46 -0.17
CA HIS A 98 5.70 -25.54 1.00
C HIS A 98 7.10 -26.00 0.60
N SER A 99 8.11 -25.23 0.98
CA SER A 99 9.53 -25.57 0.77
C SER A 99 10.25 -25.46 2.10
N GLU A 100 10.49 -26.59 2.75
CA GLU A 100 11.04 -26.69 4.12
C GLU A 100 12.36 -25.93 4.26
N GLY A 101 12.42 -24.99 5.20
CA GLY A 101 13.59 -24.17 5.52
C GLY A 101 13.82 -23.00 4.56
N ALA A 102 12.90 -22.69 3.66
CA ALA A 102 12.96 -21.48 2.85
C ALA A 102 12.75 -20.24 3.71
N LEU A 103 13.57 -19.21 3.48
CA LEU A 103 13.41 -17.88 4.08
C LEU A 103 12.43 -17.03 3.26
N SER A 104 12.33 -17.33 1.96
CA SER A 104 11.35 -16.74 1.05
C SER A 104 11.04 -17.71 -0.10
N LEU A 105 9.87 -17.53 -0.70
CA LEU A 105 9.47 -18.23 -1.93
C LEU A 105 9.10 -17.22 -3.00
N SER A 106 9.50 -17.50 -4.25
CA SER A 106 9.00 -16.82 -5.44
C SER A 106 8.72 -17.82 -6.54
N PHE A 107 7.97 -17.41 -7.56
CA PHE A 107 7.45 -18.31 -8.59
C PHE A 107 7.74 -17.76 -9.98
N ILE A 108 8.01 -18.65 -10.93
CA ILE A 108 8.05 -18.35 -12.36
C ILE A 108 6.98 -19.20 -13.04
N PHE A 109 6.22 -18.54 -13.90
CA PHE A 109 5.16 -19.12 -14.71
C PHE A 109 5.58 -19.04 -16.18
N ASP A 110 5.57 -20.14 -16.90
CA ASP A 110 5.93 -20.22 -18.31
C ASP A 110 4.74 -20.29 -19.26
N ASN A 111 3.55 -20.47 -18.72
CA ASN A 111 2.28 -20.35 -19.41
C ASN A 111 1.29 -19.62 -18.48
N PHE A 112 1.18 -18.31 -18.66
CA PHE A 112 0.44 -17.41 -17.78
C PHE A 112 -0.46 -16.47 -18.58
N TYR A 113 -1.75 -16.49 -18.25
CA TYR A 113 -2.75 -15.58 -18.77
C TYR A 113 -3.91 -15.49 -17.78
N LEU A 114 -4.30 -14.30 -17.42
CA LEU A 114 -5.47 -14.01 -16.60
C LEU A 114 -6.54 -13.35 -17.48
N SER A 115 -7.76 -13.88 -17.42
CA SER A 115 -8.91 -13.30 -18.08
C SER A 115 -9.36 -12.01 -17.38
N GLU A 116 -10.15 -11.19 -18.07
CA GLU A 116 -10.72 -9.96 -17.51
C GLU A 116 -11.51 -10.24 -16.23
N ASN A 117 -11.38 -9.36 -15.25
CA ASN A 117 -12.01 -9.43 -13.92
C ASN A 117 -11.57 -10.62 -13.05
N CYS A 118 -10.58 -11.41 -13.48
CA CYS A 118 -9.96 -12.41 -12.63
C CYS A 118 -8.82 -11.80 -11.81
N GLU A 119 -8.63 -12.32 -10.60
CA GLU A 119 -7.62 -11.85 -9.66
C GLU A 119 -6.75 -12.99 -9.15
N LEU A 120 -5.43 -12.76 -9.06
CA LEU A 120 -4.46 -13.74 -8.57
C LEU A 120 -3.67 -13.16 -7.39
N PHE A 121 -3.63 -13.91 -6.30
CA PHE A 121 -2.94 -13.54 -5.07
C PHE A 121 -1.93 -14.58 -4.65
N PHE A 122 -0.90 -14.12 -3.93
CA PHE A 122 0.08 -14.96 -3.25
C PHE A 122 0.24 -14.45 -1.83
N TYR A 123 0.04 -15.29 -0.84
CA TYR A 123 0.13 -14.85 0.56
C TYR A 123 0.65 -15.93 1.48
N SER A 124 1.25 -15.51 2.59
CA SER A 124 1.63 -16.41 3.70
C SER A 124 0.39 -16.94 4.41
N PRO A 125 0.39 -18.18 4.97
CA PRO A 125 -0.78 -18.73 5.64
C PRO A 125 -1.33 -17.90 6.81
N ASN A 126 -0.52 -17.01 7.36
CA ASN A 126 -0.87 -16.06 8.42
C ASN A 126 -1.12 -14.64 7.86
N TYR A 127 -1.26 -14.49 6.56
CA TYR A 127 -1.49 -13.22 5.86
C TYR A 127 -0.50 -12.08 6.17
N GLU A 128 0.62 -12.35 6.85
CA GLU A 128 1.66 -11.35 7.13
C GLU A 128 2.35 -10.80 5.88
N THR A 129 2.32 -11.55 4.79
CA THR A 129 2.86 -11.12 3.48
C THR A 129 1.87 -11.47 2.39
N GLN A 130 1.54 -10.51 1.55
CA GLN A 130 0.65 -10.67 0.41
C GLN A 130 1.25 -10.01 -0.83
N LEU A 131 1.04 -10.61 -2.02
CA LEU A 131 1.27 -10.03 -3.33
C LEU A 131 0.00 -10.16 -4.17
N GLY A 132 -0.31 -9.18 -4.99
CA GLY A 132 -1.51 -9.11 -5.82
C GLY A 132 -2.52 -8.10 -5.21
N ALA A 133 -3.68 -7.91 -5.80
CA ALA A 133 -4.23 -8.71 -6.91
C ALA A 133 -3.52 -8.45 -8.24
N PHE A 134 -3.03 -9.51 -8.85
CA PHE A 134 -2.60 -9.49 -10.24
C PHE A 134 -3.81 -9.75 -11.13
N THR A 135 -3.87 -9.05 -12.27
CA THR A 135 -5.01 -9.09 -13.18
C THR A 135 -4.56 -9.31 -14.64
N ASN A 136 -5.48 -9.19 -15.58
CA ASN A 136 -5.15 -9.22 -17.01
C ASN A 136 -4.13 -8.13 -17.43
N GLN A 137 -3.92 -7.07 -16.65
CA GLN A 137 -2.87 -6.07 -16.87
C GLN A 137 -1.45 -6.66 -16.75
N ASN A 138 -1.29 -7.78 -16.04
CA ASN A 138 -0.02 -8.48 -15.91
C ASN A 138 0.25 -9.50 -17.04
N ASN A 139 -0.66 -9.66 -17.98
CA ASN A 139 -0.48 -10.50 -19.15
C ASN A 139 0.59 -9.93 -20.08
N LYS A 140 1.55 -10.78 -20.47
CA LYS A 140 2.62 -10.43 -21.39
C LYS A 140 2.48 -11.19 -22.71
N ASN A 141 2.96 -10.61 -23.80
CA ASN A 141 2.87 -11.22 -25.13
C ASN A 141 3.55 -12.60 -25.24
N TYR A 142 4.46 -12.93 -24.35
CA TYR A 142 5.18 -14.21 -24.29
C TYR A 142 4.66 -15.14 -23.20
N ASN A 143 3.50 -14.81 -22.57
CA ASN A 143 2.79 -15.63 -21.58
C ASN A 143 3.65 -16.07 -20.39
N ARG A 144 4.56 -15.22 -19.91
CA ARG A 144 5.40 -15.48 -18.73
C ARG A 144 5.12 -14.46 -17.64
N PHE A 145 5.24 -14.91 -16.42
CA PHE A 145 5.11 -14.07 -15.23
C PHE A 145 6.04 -14.56 -14.13
N SER A 146 6.53 -13.65 -13.30
CA SER A 146 7.37 -13.97 -12.14
C SER A 146 7.00 -13.10 -10.96
N THR A 147 7.07 -13.67 -9.75
CA THR A 147 6.76 -12.93 -8.52
C THR A 147 8.01 -12.48 -7.80
N THR A 148 7.91 -11.38 -7.07
CA THR A 148 8.91 -11.02 -6.04
C THR A 148 8.96 -12.09 -4.94
N PRO A 149 10.07 -12.18 -4.16
CA PRO A 149 10.16 -13.09 -3.03
C PRO A 149 9.14 -12.76 -1.93
N ILE A 150 8.37 -13.76 -1.53
CA ILE A 150 7.40 -13.74 -0.43
C ILE A 150 8.06 -14.38 0.78
N ILE A 151 8.09 -13.70 1.92
CA ILE A 151 8.77 -14.17 3.13
C ILE A 151 8.08 -15.41 3.70
N GLY A 152 8.87 -16.43 4.03
CA GLY A 152 8.44 -17.66 4.67
C GLY A 152 8.63 -18.90 3.81
N GLU A 153 8.40 -20.06 4.41
CA GLU A 153 8.53 -21.38 3.78
C GLU A 153 7.23 -21.89 3.15
N LYS A 154 6.12 -21.17 3.32
CA LYS A 154 4.78 -21.55 2.84
C LYS A 154 4.09 -20.37 2.19
N VAL A 155 3.55 -20.58 1.01
CA VAL A 155 2.76 -19.58 0.26
C VAL A 155 1.47 -20.25 -0.21
N ILE A 156 0.34 -19.56 -0.05
CA ILE A 156 -0.93 -19.90 -0.68
C ILE A 156 -1.05 -19.07 -1.94
N ILE A 157 -1.38 -19.72 -3.04
CA ILE A 157 -1.74 -19.12 -4.33
C ILE A 157 -3.25 -19.21 -4.42
N GLU A 158 -3.91 -18.06 -4.58
CA GLU A 158 -5.36 -17.96 -4.72
C GLU A 158 -5.72 -17.29 -6.03
N PHE A 159 -6.63 -17.89 -6.77
CA PHE A 159 -7.17 -17.33 -7.98
C PHE A 159 -8.70 -17.20 -7.84
N TYR A 160 -9.20 -16.01 -8.06
CA TYR A 160 -10.61 -15.67 -8.07
C TYR A 160 -11.11 -15.55 -9.50
N GLU A 161 -12.24 -16.22 -9.80
CA GLU A 161 -12.90 -16.24 -11.11
C GLU A 161 -14.37 -15.85 -10.95
N PRO A 162 -14.78 -14.66 -11.42
CA PRO A 162 -16.19 -14.26 -11.48
C PRO A 162 -17.05 -15.23 -12.32
N PHE A 163 -18.34 -15.31 -12.01
CA PHE A 163 -19.28 -16.23 -12.67
C PHE A 163 -19.43 -15.97 -14.19
N ASP A 164 -19.26 -14.74 -14.64
CA ASP A 164 -19.52 -14.31 -16.02
C ASP A 164 -18.26 -14.21 -16.90
N VAL A 165 -17.11 -14.74 -16.46
CA VAL A 165 -15.88 -14.79 -17.24
C VAL A 165 -16.10 -15.50 -18.59
N GLN A 166 -15.62 -14.87 -19.67
CA GLN A 166 -15.87 -15.32 -21.04
C GLN A 166 -14.75 -16.21 -21.62
N GLU A 167 -13.54 -16.09 -21.09
CA GLU A 167 -12.35 -16.80 -21.56
C GLU A 167 -11.68 -17.55 -20.39
N ASP A 168 -11.00 -18.64 -20.67
CA ASP A 168 -10.29 -19.40 -19.64
C ASP A 168 -8.92 -18.75 -19.33
N SER A 169 -8.61 -18.61 -18.05
CA SER A 169 -7.26 -18.29 -17.56
C SER A 169 -6.38 -19.53 -17.57
N PHE A 170 -5.08 -19.37 -17.75
CA PHE A 170 -4.12 -20.47 -17.61
C PHE A 170 -2.90 -20.04 -16.79
N ILE A 171 -2.54 -20.89 -15.83
CA ILE A 171 -1.49 -20.64 -14.86
C ILE A 171 -0.68 -21.93 -14.70
N ASN A 172 0.56 -21.94 -15.23
CA ASN A 172 1.49 -23.06 -15.09
C ASN A 172 2.77 -22.62 -14.38
N ILE A 173 3.06 -23.20 -13.22
CA ILE A 173 4.27 -22.93 -12.44
C ILE A 173 5.41 -23.76 -13.01
N SER A 174 6.43 -23.11 -13.58
CA SER A 174 7.63 -23.78 -14.11
C SER A 174 8.78 -23.83 -13.10
N ASN A 175 8.84 -22.87 -12.18
CA ASN A 175 9.87 -22.82 -11.16
C ASN A 175 9.31 -22.40 -9.81
N ILE A 176 9.80 -23.07 -8.76
CA ILE A 176 9.64 -22.65 -7.37
C ILE A 176 11.04 -22.23 -6.88
N ILE A 177 11.17 -20.99 -6.46
CA ILE A 177 12.43 -20.40 -6.05
C ILE A 177 12.50 -20.40 -4.53
N HIS A 178 13.46 -21.13 -3.96
CA HIS A 178 13.70 -21.26 -2.53
C HIS A 178 14.82 -20.32 -2.10
N GLY A 179 14.49 -19.21 -1.47
CA GLY A 179 15.47 -18.29 -0.87
C GLY A 179 16.09 -18.90 0.39
N TYR A 180 17.41 -19.05 0.40
CA TYR A 180 18.16 -19.60 1.55
C TYR A 180 19.14 -18.59 2.18
N LYS A 181 19.36 -17.45 1.54
CA LYS A 181 19.98 -16.26 2.12
C LYS A 181 18.92 -15.20 2.29
N THR A 182 19.03 -14.41 3.33
CA THR A 182 18.04 -13.36 3.60
C THR A 182 18.23 -12.21 2.65
N PHE A 183 17.15 -11.86 2.00
CA PHE A 183 16.97 -10.68 1.17
C PHE A 183 16.23 -9.56 1.94
N ASN A 184 15.46 -9.92 3.01
CA ASN A 184 14.64 -8.98 3.79
C ASN A 184 14.76 -9.10 5.32
N ASN A 185 15.45 -10.09 5.90
CA ASN A 185 15.57 -10.25 7.35
C ASN A 185 16.94 -9.82 7.92
N ARG A 186 17.87 -9.44 7.06
CA ARG A 186 19.12 -8.75 7.36
C ARG A 186 19.41 -7.67 6.33
N GLY A 187 18.41 -7.24 5.59
CA GLY A 187 18.44 -6.50 4.34
C GLY A 187 19.20 -5.19 4.33
N TYR A 188 19.57 -4.66 5.42
CA TYR A 188 20.55 -3.60 5.53
C TYR A 188 21.64 -4.08 6.49
N ASP A 189 22.92 -3.95 6.08
CA ASP A 189 24.13 -4.32 6.84
C ASP A 189 24.76 -5.69 6.43
N ASP A 190 24.32 -6.26 5.29
CA ASP A 190 25.01 -7.43 4.71
C ASP A 190 26.23 -7.00 3.88
N SER A 191 26.25 -5.77 3.35
CA SER A 191 27.39 -5.18 2.69
C SER A 191 28.49 -4.78 3.68
N GLN A 192 29.74 -4.73 3.21
CA GLN A 192 30.88 -4.36 4.05
C GLN A 192 30.71 -2.94 4.64
N SER A 193 31.25 -2.73 5.83
CA SER A 193 31.01 -1.53 6.67
C SER A 193 31.53 -0.20 6.12
N CYS A 194 32.29 -0.19 5.03
CA CYS A 194 32.85 1.04 4.44
C CYS A 194 31.95 1.72 3.41
N HIS A 195 30.78 1.18 3.14
CA HIS A 195 29.81 1.79 2.23
C HIS A 195 29.13 3.02 2.83
N ASN A 196 28.71 3.93 1.94
CA ASN A 196 27.84 5.07 2.27
C ASN A 196 26.45 4.84 1.68
N ASN A 197 25.41 5.16 2.46
CA ASN A 197 24.05 5.22 1.95
C ASN A 197 23.87 6.42 1.02
N VAL A 198 23.05 6.28 -0.02
CA VAL A 198 22.77 7.36 -1.00
C VAL A 198 22.11 8.59 -0.39
N ASN A 199 21.50 8.47 0.79
CA ASN A 199 20.86 9.56 1.52
C ASN A 199 21.76 10.22 2.59
N CYS A 200 23.09 9.99 2.53
CA CYS A 200 24.07 10.73 3.32
C CYS A 200 24.32 12.13 2.75
N THR A 201 24.75 13.07 3.62
CA THR A 201 24.98 14.47 3.25
C THR A 201 25.96 14.64 2.07
N ASN A 202 26.97 13.77 1.96
CA ASN A 202 27.93 13.79 0.86
C ASN A 202 27.40 13.28 -0.48
N ALA A 203 26.19 12.71 -0.48
CA ALA A 203 25.51 12.19 -1.66
C ALA A 203 24.33 13.07 -2.14
N GLN A 204 24.01 14.17 -1.46
CA GLN A 204 22.85 15.01 -1.76
C GLN A 204 22.79 15.53 -3.21
N SER A 205 23.95 15.77 -3.85
CA SER A 205 24.00 16.19 -5.24
C SER A 205 23.69 15.09 -6.26
N TRP A 206 23.43 13.86 -5.79
CA TRP A 206 23.10 12.68 -6.59
C TRP A 206 21.63 12.27 -6.42
N SER A 207 20.76 13.23 -6.05
CA SER A 207 19.34 13.00 -5.77
C SER A 207 18.56 12.44 -6.95
N ASP A 208 18.93 12.83 -8.16
CA ASP A 208 18.29 12.41 -9.39
C ASP A 208 18.86 11.07 -9.88
N GLU A 209 20.20 10.97 -10.01
CA GLU A 209 20.85 9.76 -10.51
C GLU A 209 20.57 8.54 -9.63
N LYS A 210 20.41 8.69 -8.31
CA LYS A 210 20.04 7.54 -7.46
C LYS A 210 18.69 6.94 -7.83
N ASN A 211 17.74 7.73 -8.36
CA ASN A 211 16.42 7.28 -8.76
C ASN A 211 16.42 6.51 -10.10
N SER A 212 17.54 6.59 -10.87
CA SER A 212 17.71 5.77 -12.06
C SER A 212 18.26 4.38 -11.76
N VAL A 213 18.95 4.20 -10.60
CA VAL A 213 19.66 2.95 -10.27
C VAL A 213 18.71 1.98 -9.59
N VAL A 214 18.67 0.75 -10.11
CA VAL A 214 17.68 -0.27 -9.78
C VAL A 214 18.41 -1.57 -9.43
N MET A 215 17.99 -2.23 -8.36
CA MET A 215 18.40 -3.60 -8.06
C MET A 215 17.60 -4.58 -8.92
N THR A 216 18.25 -5.61 -9.45
CA THR A 216 17.58 -6.62 -10.26
C THR A 216 17.75 -8.01 -9.67
N ILE A 217 16.67 -8.81 -9.71
CA ILE A 217 16.68 -10.24 -9.42
C ILE A 217 16.76 -10.96 -10.78
N THR A 218 17.83 -11.68 -11.01
CA THR A 218 18.22 -12.23 -12.30
C THR A 218 18.37 -13.76 -12.26
N ASP A 219 18.76 -14.38 -13.38
CA ASP A 219 19.07 -15.81 -13.50
C ASP A 219 17.96 -16.70 -12.93
N GLY A 220 16.73 -16.52 -13.42
CA GLY A 220 15.58 -17.29 -12.96
C GLY A 220 15.26 -17.07 -11.48
N GLY A 221 15.38 -15.84 -10.99
CA GLY A 221 15.03 -15.46 -9.62
C GLY A 221 16.08 -15.84 -8.57
N THR A 222 17.29 -16.21 -8.95
CA THR A 222 18.30 -16.76 -8.00
C THR A 222 19.47 -15.86 -7.71
N ARG A 223 19.75 -14.83 -8.54
CA ARG A 223 20.92 -13.94 -8.45
C ARG A 223 20.53 -12.48 -8.42
N LEU A 224 21.44 -11.63 -7.94
CA LEU A 224 21.26 -10.19 -7.84
C LEU A 224 22.28 -9.44 -8.68
N CYS A 225 21.82 -8.39 -9.35
CA CYS A 225 22.61 -7.42 -10.10
C CYS A 225 22.09 -5.99 -9.85
N THR A 226 22.81 -5.03 -10.42
CA THR A 226 22.44 -3.62 -10.47
C THR A 226 22.35 -3.18 -11.93
N GLY A 227 21.56 -2.14 -12.19
CA GLY A 227 21.56 -1.45 -13.48
C GLY A 227 20.91 -0.09 -13.35
N THR A 228 20.69 0.58 -14.46
CA THR A 228 20.20 1.97 -14.45
C THR A 228 19.26 2.23 -15.62
N MET A 229 18.17 2.96 -15.35
CA MET A 229 17.33 3.54 -16.39
C MET A 229 18.12 4.61 -17.13
N ILE A 230 18.06 4.62 -18.45
CA ILE A 230 18.92 5.45 -19.28
C ILE A 230 18.12 6.19 -20.35
N ASN A 231 18.42 7.49 -20.52
CA ASN A 231 17.77 8.37 -21.49
C ASN A 231 18.22 8.07 -22.93
N ASN A 232 17.40 8.44 -23.89
CA ASN A 232 17.70 8.42 -25.32
C ASN A 232 17.49 9.80 -25.95
N VAL A 233 17.97 10.01 -27.19
CA VAL A 233 17.94 11.32 -27.85
C VAL A 233 16.53 11.83 -28.16
N ASN A 234 15.53 10.95 -28.20
CA ASN A 234 14.14 11.34 -28.37
C ASN A 234 13.53 11.92 -27.09
N GLN A 235 14.11 11.60 -25.93
CA GLN A 235 13.63 12.00 -24.61
C GLN A 235 12.15 11.62 -24.41
N ASP A 236 11.79 10.40 -24.81
CA ASP A 236 10.42 9.88 -24.89
C ASP A 236 10.07 8.92 -23.73
N TYR A 237 10.92 8.86 -22.69
CA TYR A 237 10.79 7.98 -21.51
C TYR A 237 10.72 6.49 -21.86
N GLU A 238 11.26 6.09 -23.03
CA GLU A 238 11.36 4.69 -23.38
C GLU A 238 12.13 3.93 -22.31
N LEU A 239 11.59 2.79 -21.88
CA LEU A 239 12.01 2.06 -20.66
C LEU A 239 13.34 1.31 -20.84
N TYR A 240 14.35 2.01 -21.34
CA TYR A 240 15.70 1.45 -21.52
C TYR A 240 16.43 1.28 -20.19
N PHE A 241 16.98 0.10 -20.01
CA PHE A 241 17.72 -0.30 -18.81
C PHE A 241 19.11 -0.83 -19.20
N LEU A 242 20.16 -0.18 -18.70
CA LEU A 242 21.55 -0.55 -18.94
C LEU A 242 22.10 -1.34 -17.76
N THR A 243 22.74 -2.48 -18.04
CA THR A 243 23.41 -3.32 -17.04
C THR A 243 24.62 -4.05 -17.63
N SER A 244 25.21 -5.01 -16.89
CA SER A 244 26.29 -5.87 -17.35
C SER A 244 25.77 -7.08 -18.15
N GLN A 245 26.52 -7.51 -19.17
CA GLN A 245 26.23 -8.77 -19.84
C GLN A 245 26.37 -9.98 -18.91
N ASN A 246 27.23 -9.91 -17.89
CA ASN A 246 27.39 -10.99 -16.91
C ASN A 246 26.12 -11.26 -16.09
N CYS A 247 25.16 -10.32 -16.06
CA CYS A 247 23.86 -10.47 -15.42
C CYS A 247 22.86 -11.27 -16.27
N LEU A 248 23.09 -11.39 -17.59
CA LEU A 248 22.13 -12.00 -18.50
C LEU A 248 21.84 -13.47 -18.19
N GLY A 249 20.57 -13.82 -18.27
CA GLY A 249 20.00 -15.16 -18.07
C GLY A 249 18.54 -15.01 -17.63
N GLY A 250 17.58 -15.55 -18.44
CA GLY A 250 16.15 -15.51 -18.13
C GLY A 250 15.61 -14.08 -17.91
N HIS A 251 16.03 -13.14 -18.75
CA HIS A 251 15.69 -11.73 -18.60
C HIS A 251 14.18 -11.44 -18.78
N GLU A 252 13.44 -12.34 -19.39
CA GLU A 252 11.98 -12.31 -19.48
C GLU A 252 11.30 -12.44 -18.10
N ASP A 253 12.02 -13.02 -17.12
CA ASP A 253 11.55 -13.28 -15.76
C ASP A 253 12.21 -12.37 -14.70
N TRP A 254 13.00 -11.36 -15.12
CA TRP A 254 13.65 -10.48 -14.17
C TRP A 254 12.66 -9.64 -13.40
N ILE A 255 13.01 -9.38 -12.14
CA ILE A 255 12.34 -8.39 -11.29
C ILE A 255 13.25 -7.18 -11.14
N PHE A 256 12.71 -6.00 -11.35
CA PHE A 256 13.38 -4.70 -11.22
C PHE A 256 12.85 -4.01 -9.97
N MET A 257 13.71 -3.78 -8.97
CA MET A 257 13.33 -3.19 -7.69
C MET A 257 13.88 -1.76 -7.59
N PHE A 258 12.96 -0.81 -7.62
CA PHE A 258 13.22 0.62 -7.53
C PHE A 258 13.24 1.09 -6.06
N ASN A 259 13.98 2.16 -5.79
CA ASN A 259 13.98 2.88 -4.51
C ASN A 259 14.33 2.00 -3.28
N TYR A 260 14.98 0.86 -3.47
CA TYR A 260 15.45 0.06 -2.35
C TYR A 260 16.67 0.71 -1.71
N GLU A 261 16.43 1.70 -0.85
CA GLU A 261 17.45 2.52 -0.21
C GLU A 261 17.07 2.85 1.23
N SER A 262 18.06 3.13 2.07
CA SER A 262 17.77 3.63 3.42
C SER A 262 17.18 5.05 3.35
N PRO A 263 16.12 5.37 4.09
CA PRO A 263 15.52 6.70 4.10
C PRO A 263 16.48 7.78 4.68
N THR A 264 17.52 7.36 5.37
CA THR A 264 18.51 8.24 6.02
C THR A 264 19.93 7.78 5.76
N CYS A 265 20.93 8.55 6.26
CA CYS A 265 22.34 8.13 6.23
C CYS A 265 22.63 6.93 7.15
N GLN A 266 21.81 6.66 8.15
CA GLN A 266 21.94 5.48 9.01
C GLN A 266 21.37 4.26 8.27
N ASN A 267 21.96 3.08 8.53
CA ASN A 267 21.45 1.86 7.96
C ASN A 267 20.05 1.54 8.52
N GLN A 268 19.04 1.68 7.67
CA GLN A 268 17.66 1.25 7.88
C GLN A 268 17.21 0.53 6.61
N ASP A 269 16.33 -0.45 6.74
CA ASP A 269 15.84 -1.15 5.57
C ASP A 269 15.04 -0.22 4.66
N GLY A 270 15.02 -0.54 3.37
CA GLY A 270 14.33 0.22 2.33
C GLY A 270 12.99 -0.39 1.95
N ILE A 271 12.27 0.30 1.06
CA ILE A 271 11.03 -0.20 0.46
C ILE A 271 11.39 -1.29 -0.56
N THR A 272 10.83 -2.49 -0.42
CA THR A 272 11.04 -3.64 -1.33
C THR A 272 9.84 -3.88 -2.25
N THR A 273 8.81 -3.07 -2.15
CA THR A 273 7.55 -3.22 -2.87
C THR A 273 7.53 -2.54 -4.24
N ASN A 274 8.41 -1.56 -4.48
CA ASN A 274 8.47 -0.82 -5.73
C ASN A 274 9.13 -1.68 -6.83
N THR A 275 8.38 -2.59 -7.44
CA THR A 275 8.92 -3.53 -8.42
C THR A 275 8.09 -3.62 -9.68
N VAL A 276 8.77 -3.90 -10.80
CA VAL A 276 8.16 -4.31 -12.08
C VAL A 276 8.85 -5.57 -12.56
N SER A 277 8.24 -6.31 -13.48
CA SER A 277 8.73 -7.61 -13.94
C SER A 277 8.83 -7.72 -15.45
N GLY A 278 9.81 -8.51 -15.89
CA GLY A 278 10.03 -8.86 -17.29
C GLY A 278 10.73 -7.78 -18.10
N SER A 279 11.54 -8.24 -19.04
CA SER A 279 12.25 -7.39 -19.99
C SER A 279 12.56 -8.09 -21.30
N THR A 280 12.79 -7.30 -22.34
CA THR A 280 13.29 -7.75 -23.63
C THR A 280 14.72 -7.29 -23.80
N LEU A 281 15.62 -8.21 -24.18
CA LEU A 281 17.01 -7.89 -24.51
C LEU A 281 17.09 -7.19 -25.88
N LEU A 282 17.65 -6.00 -25.92
CA LEU A 282 17.79 -5.19 -27.13
C LEU A 282 19.19 -5.30 -27.74
N SER A 283 20.24 -5.23 -26.90
CA SER A 283 21.62 -5.25 -27.35
C SER A 283 22.56 -5.70 -26.22
N ASN A 284 23.63 -6.40 -26.53
CA ASN A 284 24.66 -6.77 -25.56
C ASN A 284 25.99 -7.03 -26.24
N ASN A 285 27.09 -6.92 -25.49
CA ASN A 285 28.41 -7.27 -25.97
C ASN A 285 29.38 -7.55 -24.81
N SER A 286 30.16 -8.64 -24.92
CA SER A 286 31.14 -9.07 -23.90
C SER A 286 32.43 -8.27 -23.89
N PHE A 287 32.74 -7.48 -24.93
CA PHE A 287 33.99 -6.74 -25.01
C PHE A 287 34.03 -5.57 -24.01
N SER A 288 32.93 -4.88 -23.87
CA SER A 288 32.71 -3.82 -22.85
C SER A 288 31.74 -4.25 -21.76
N ASP A 289 31.31 -5.50 -21.75
CA ASP A 289 30.41 -6.11 -20.78
C ASP A 289 29.12 -5.29 -20.54
N TYR A 290 28.41 -4.92 -21.62
CA TYR A 290 27.11 -4.25 -21.48
C TYR A 290 25.95 -5.14 -21.94
N ALA A 291 24.80 -4.89 -21.35
CA ALA A 291 23.49 -5.32 -21.82
C ALA A 291 22.49 -4.17 -21.72
N LEU A 292 21.75 -3.93 -22.80
CA LEU A 292 20.64 -3.01 -22.86
C LEU A 292 19.34 -3.82 -22.94
N LEU A 293 18.45 -3.59 -22.00
CA LEU A 293 17.13 -4.18 -21.92
C LEU A 293 16.06 -3.10 -22.11
N ARG A 294 14.83 -3.52 -22.44
CA ARG A 294 13.64 -2.71 -22.32
C ARG A 294 12.72 -3.40 -21.34
N LEU A 295 12.24 -2.68 -20.33
CA LEU A 295 11.25 -3.21 -19.39
C LEU A 295 9.91 -3.41 -20.09
N GLU A 296 9.16 -4.42 -19.67
CA GLU A 296 7.83 -4.74 -20.23
C GLU A 296 6.69 -4.10 -19.44
N GLU A 297 6.94 -3.72 -18.20
CA GLU A 297 5.99 -3.03 -17.33
C GLU A 297 6.48 -1.61 -17.07
N THR A 298 5.58 -0.62 -17.19
CA THR A 298 5.90 0.78 -16.89
C THR A 298 5.90 0.98 -15.38
N PRO A 299 7.02 1.45 -14.78
CA PRO A 299 7.02 1.80 -13.37
C PRO A 299 5.98 2.88 -13.09
N PRO A 300 5.18 2.77 -12.00
CA PRO A 300 4.28 3.84 -11.56
C PRO A 300 5.02 5.17 -11.32
N LEU A 301 4.38 6.30 -11.57
CA LEU A 301 4.94 7.64 -11.34
C LEU A 301 5.44 7.83 -9.89
N SER A 302 4.78 7.18 -8.92
CA SER A 302 5.20 7.17 -7.51
C SER A 302 6.60 6.60 -7.27
N TYR A 303 7.17 5.84 -8.24
CA TYR A 303 8.55 5.35 -8.15
C TYR A 303 9.57 6.46 -8.45
N ASN A 304 9.14 7.60 -8.99
CA ASN A 304 9.97 8.76 -9.25
C ASN A 304 11.22 8.43 -10.07
N VAL A 305 11.00 7.72 -11.20
CA VAL A 305 12.09 7.21 -12.04
C VAL A 305 12.83 8.36 -12.73
N TYR A 306 14.15 8.32 -12.65
CA TYR A 306 15.02 9.19 -13.41
C TYR A 306 15.71 8.40 -14.53
N PHE A 307 15.75 8.93 -15.72
CA PHE A 307 16.45 8.35 -16.85
C PHE A 307 17.79 9.06 -17.00
N SER A 308 18.86 8.40 -16.56
CA SER A 308 20.21 9.02 -16.52
C SER A 308 20.73 9.41 -17.88
N GLY A 309 21.40 10.56 -17.91
CA GLY A 309 22.17 11.02 -19.06
C GLY A 309 23.48 10.24 -19.25
N TRP A 310 24.12 10.42 -20.40
CA TRP A 310 25.31 9.68 -20.77
C TRP A 310 26.31 10.50 -21.59
N ASP A 311 27.59 10.07 -21.55
CA ASP A 311 28.67 10.63 -22.37
C ASP A 311 29.39 9.50 -23.11
N ALA A 312 29.13 9.41 -24.42
CA ALA A 312 29.71 8.41 -25.31
C ALA A 312 31.09 8.82 -25.89
N ARG A 313 31.63 9.95 -25.48
CA ARG A 313 32.94 10.40 -25.93
C ARG A 313 34.05 9.61 -25.24
N GLU A 314 35.14 9.39 -25.92
CA GLU A 314 36.36 8.76 -25.35
C GLU A 314 37.16 9.81 -24.52
N ILE A 315 36.57 10.32 -23.46
CA ILE A 315 37.17 11.31 -22.56
C ILE A 315 37.36 10.67 -21.20
N ILE A 316 38.59 10.71 -20.66
CA ILE A 316 38.88 10.20 -19.33
C ILE A 316 38.12 11.03 -18.29
N PRO A 317 37.19 10.44 -17.51
CA PRO A 317 36.50 11.18 -16.44
C PRO A 317 37.49 11.59 -15.36
N SER A 318 37.36 12.85 -14.88
CA SER A 318 38.29 13.45 -13.90
C SER A 318 37.94 13.07 -12.46
N ASN A 319 36.67 12.75 -12.21
CA ASN A 319 36.14 12.16 -10.99
C ASN A 319 35.10 11.10 -11.38
N CYS A 320 34.94 10.09 -10.51
CA CYS A 320 34.02 9.01 -10.79
C CYS A 320 33.13 8.71 -9.56
N THR A 321 31.88 8.43 -9.82
CA THR A 321 30.91 8.02 -8.79
C THR A 321 30.17 6.80 -9.30
N SER A 322 29.94 5.82 -8.42
CA SER A 322 29.07 4.68 -8.72
C SER A 322 27.99 4.55 -7.67
N ILE A 323 26.75 4.29 -8.11
CA ILE A 323 25.60 4.01 -7.26
C ILE A 323 25.18 2.57 -7.55
N HIS A 324 25.02 1.75 -6.48
CA HIS A 324 24.91 0.31 -6.67
C HIS A 324 24.24 -0.40 -5.49
N HIS A 325 23.94 -1.69 -5.64
CA HIS A 325 23.39 -2.59 -4.63
C HIS A 325 24.37 -3.72 -4.29
N PRO A 326 25.36 -3.48 -3.40
CA PRO A 326 26.35 -4.49 -3.04
C PRO A 326 25.68 -5.64 -2.28
N VAL A 327 25.95 -6.90 -2.66
CA VAL A 327 25.35 -8.14 -2.14
C VAL A 327 23.82 -8.11 -2.04
N GLY A 328 23.16 -7.22 -2.79
CA GLY A 328 21.72 -7.00 -2.70
C GLY A 328 21.27 -6.18 -1.48
N ASP A 329 22.19 -5.45 -0.89
CA ASP A 329 21.89 -4.51 0.20
C ASP A 329 21.21 -3.22 -0.34
N ILE A 330 20.67 -2.41 0.57
CA ILE A 330 20.17 -1.07 0.28
C ILE A 330 21.16 -0.29 -0.56
N LYS A 331 20.65 0.58 -1.41
CA LYS A 331 21.43 1.37 -2.37
C LYS A 331 22.57 2.13 -1.71
N LYS A 332 23.77 1.95 -2.22
CA LYS A 332 25.03 2.56 -1.75
C LYS A 332 25.64 3.45 -2.81
N ILE A 333 26.54 4.32 -2.38
CA ILE A 333 27.28 5.22 -3.26
C ILE A 333 28.77 5.20 -2.94
N SER A 334 29.59 5.10 -4.00
CA SER A 334 31.06 5.06 -3.93
C SER A 334 31.69 6.18 -4.74
N PHE A 335 32.71 6.86 -4.17
CA PHE A 335 33.35 8.03 -4.78
C PHE A 335 34.84 7.79 -5.03
N HIS A 336 35.28 8.14 -6.23
CA HIS A 336 36.70 8.26 -6.62
C HIS A 336 36.99 9.70 -7.01
N GLN A 337 37.83 10.38 -6.21
CA GLN A 337 38.27 11.77 -6.45
C GLN A 337 39.57 11.77 -7.26
N GLY A 338 39.50 11.38 -8.49
CA GLY A 338 40.61 11.30 -9.41
C GLY A 338 40.21 10.79 -10.77
N ALA A 339 41.12 10.87 -11.71
CA ALA A 339 40.86 10.40 -13.08
C ALA A 339 40.86 8.87 -13.14
N ALA A 340 39.89 8.32 -13.84
CA ALA A 340 39.91 6.90 -14.21
C ALA A 340 41.11 6.56 -15.09
N ILE A 341 41.48 5.29 -15.11
CA ILE A 341 42.54 4.77 -15.97
C ILE A 341 41.89 4.01 -17.12
N SER A 342 42.30 4.31 -18.35
CA SER A 342 41.95 3.47 -19.48
C SER A 342 42.76 2.16 -19.44
N ASP A 343 42.05 1.00 -19.44
CA ASP A 343 42.65 -0.32 -19.26
C ASP A 343 41.78 -1.39 -19.95
N GLY A 344 42.21 -2.63 -19.97
CA GLY A 344 41.44 -3.79 -20.39
C GLY A 344 41.07 -4.69 -19.21
N TRP A 345 40.07 -5.56 -19.38
CA TRP A 345 39.69 -6.52 -18.35
C TRP A 345 40.71 -7.62 -18.16
N PHE A 346 41.06 -8.35 -19.24
CA PHE A 346 42.06 -9.42 -19.22
C PHE A 346 43.19 -9.16 -20.20
N PHE A 347 43.01 -8.21 -21.11
CA PHE A 347 43.94 -7.87 -22.17
C PHE A 347 44.19 -6.37 -22.15
N ASP A 348 45.30 -5.94 -22.64
CA ASP A 348 45.66 -4.51 -22.82
C ASP A 348 44.90 -3.97 -24.08
N ASP A 349 43.56 -3.91 -23.99
CA ASP A 349 42.66 -3.68 -25.13
C ASP A 349 41.80 -2.41 -25.04
N ASP A 350 42.03 -1.56 -24.00
CA ASP A 350 41.42 -0.26 -23.85
C ASP A 350 39.86 -0.29 -23.76
N SER A 351 39.32 -1.40 -23.29
CA SER A 351 37.84 -1.63 -23.22
C SER A 351 37.17 -1.08 -21.96
N HIS A 352 37.95 -0.79 -20.92
CA HIS A 352 37.43 -0.47 -19.60
C HIS A 352 38.00 0.81 -19.00
N TRP A 353 37.20 1.43 -18.13
CA TRP A 353 37.68 2.36 -17.11
C TRP A 353 38.04 1.58 -15.86
N ARG A 354 39.28 1.70 -15.39
CA ARG A 354 39.73 1.16 -14.12
C ARG A 354 39.71 2.25 -13.05
N ILE A 355 39.01 2.03 -11.96
CA ILE A 355 39.09 2.81 -10.74
C ILE A 355 40.24 2.26 -9.90
N ARG A 356 41.32 3.03 -9.80
CA ARG A 356 42.51 2.59 -9.12
C ARG A 356 42.31 2.44 -7.61
N GLU A 357 41.55 3.33 -7.00
CA GLU A 357 41.31 3.32 -5.57
C GLU A 357 40.07 4.17 -5.26
N TRP A 358 39.10 3.61 -4.52
CA TRP A 358 37.95 4.36 -4.04
C TRP A 358 38.35 5.23 -2.82
N ASN A 359 37.97 6.49 -2.82
CA ASN A 359 38.13 7.37 -1.65
C ASN A 359 37.14 7.01 -0.55
N THR A 360 35.90 6.68 -0.93
CA THR A 360 34.85 6.18 -0.02
C THR A 360 34.02 5.13 -0.74
N GLY A 361 33.55 4.13 0.01
CA GLY A 361 32.84 2.99 -0.57
C GLY A 361 33.76 2.02 -1.33
N ILE A 362 33.18 1.06 -1.95
CA ILE A 362 33.77 0.02 -2.82
C ILE A 362 32.69 -0.51 -3.74
N THR A 363 32.93 -1.55 -4.55
CA THR A 363 31.90 -2.40 -5.15
C THR A 363 31.99 -3.83 -4.59
N GLU A 364 30.91 -4.60 -4.64
CA GLU A 364 30.85 -5.99 -4.18
C GLU A 364 30.00 -6.84 -5.15
N PRO A 365 30.02 -8.20 -5.07
CA PRO A 365 29.07 -9.02 -5.78
C PRO A 365 27.63 -8.55 -5.59
N GLY A 366 26.83 -8.45 -6.66
CA GLY A 366 25.52 -7.78 -6.68
C GLY A 366 25.56 -6.38 -7.31
N SER A 367 26.73 -5.72 -7.30
CA SER A 367 26.92 -4.42 -7.95
C SER A 367 27.14 -4.50 -9.48
N TYR A 368 27.26 -5.70 -10.06
CA TYR A 368 27.45 -5.87 -11.51
C TYR A 368 26.40 -5.08 -12.30
N GLY A 369 26.85 -4.33 -13.31
CA GLY A 369 26.01 -3.45 -14.14
C GLY A 369 25.75 -2.06 -13.56
N ALA A 370 26.21 -1.78 -12.34
CA ALA A 370 26.11 -0.43 -11.74
C ALA A 370 26.74 0.64 -12.65
N PRO A 371 26.12 1.82 -12.82
CA PRO A 371 26.66 2.89 -13.64
C PRO A 371 27.92 3.50 -13.01
N LEU A 372 28.87 3.89 -13.85
CA LEU A 372 29.93 4.82 -13.51
C LEU A 372 29.58 6.19 -14.07
N PHE A 373 29.39 7.16 -13.19
CA PHE A 373 29.15 8.55 -13.55
C PHE A 373 30.44 9.37 -13.55
N ASN A 374 30.55 10.32 -14.48
CA ASN A 374 31.60 11.32 -14.49
C ASN A 374 31.23 12.54 -13.61
N GLU A 375 32.09 13.55 -13.59
CA GLU A 375 31.89 14.81 -12.85
C GLU A 375 30.69 15.67 -13.30
N ASN A 376 30.08 15.34 -14.44
CA ASN A 376 28.90 16.01 -14.97
C ASN A 376 27.63 15.15 -14.84
N TYR A 377 27.65 14.11 -13.97
CA TYR A 377 26.53 13.21 -13.71
C TYR A 377 26.12 12.33 -14.90
N HIS A 378 26.98 12.22 -15.94
CA HIS A 378 26.72 11.38 -17.10
C HIS A 378 27.31 9.99 -16.92
N ILE A 379 26.59 8.96 -17.37
CA ILE A 379 27.10 7.58 -17.44
C ILE A 379 28.23 7.51 -18.45
N VAL A 380 29.38 7.01 -18.00
CA VAL A 380 30.57 6.75 -18.84
C VAL A 380 31.00 5.29 -18.85
N GLY A 381 30.30 4.43 -18.10
CA GLY A 381 30.55 2.99 -18.06
C GLY A 381 29.56 2.24 -17.19
N GLN A 382 29.62 0.89 -17.24
CA GLN A 382 28.88 -0.02 -16.39
C GLN A 382 29.82 -1.04 -15.74
N LEU A 383 29.58 -1.41 -14.48
CA LEU A 383 30.49 -2.29 -13.71
C LEU A 383 30.55 -3.69 -14.28
N HIS A 384 31.76 -4.11 -14.68
CA HIS A 384 32.09 -5.48 -15.05
C HIS A 384 32.51 -6.33 -13.84
N GLY A 385 33.25 -5.74 -12.89
CA GLY A 385 33.72 -6.37 -11.67
C GLY A 385 34.98 -5.73 -11.14
N GLY A 386 35.57 -6.34 -10.11
CA GLY A 386 36.77 -5.80 -9.49
C GLY A 386 37.32 -6.62 -8.34
N GLU A 387 38.29 -6.05 -7.63
CA GLU A 387 39.01 -6.68 -6.51
C GLU A 387 38.84 -5.89 -5.21
N SER A 388 38.04 -4.79 -5.22
CA SER A 388 37.93 -3.90 -4.07
C SER A 388 37.26 -4.56 -2.88
N ASP A 389 37.80 -4.32 -1.69
CA ASP A 389 37.18 -4.61 -0.40
C ASP A 389 37.46 -3.48 0.59
N CYS A 390 36.83 -3.47 1.77
CA CYS A 390 37.01 -2.39 2.75
C CYS A 390 38.45 -2.26 3.28
N SER A 391 39.29 -3.29 3.14
CA SER A 391 40.71 -3.26 3.53
C SER A 391 41.63 -2.82 2.39
N ASP A 392 41.24 -3.07 1.13
CA ASP A 392 41.98 -2.72 -0.08
C ASP A 392 41.00 -2.27 -1.20
N ARG A 393 40.74 -0.97 -1.27
CA ARG A 393 39.70 -0.37 -2.11
C ARG A 393 40.11 -0.14 -3.56
N VAL A 394 40.75 -1.12 -4.19
CA VAL A 394 41.44 -0.95 -5.47
C VAL A 394 40.87 -1.81 -6.59
N ASN A 395 41.09 -1.37 -7.82
CA ASN A 395 40.98 -2.15 -9.03
C ASN A 395 39.55 -2.63 -9.37
N ASP A 396 38.59 -1.72 -9.41
CA ASP A 396 37.28 -2.00 -10.02
C ASP A 396 37.25 -1.51 -11.47
N TYR A 397 36.64 -2.30 -12.34
CA TYR A 397 36.64 -2.13 -13.80
C TYR A 397 35.22 -1.93 -14.32
N PHE A 398 35.04 -0.88 -15.08
CA PHE A 398 33.78 -0.53 -15.74
C PHE A 398 33.95 -0.55 -17.24
N GLY A 399 33.13 -1.32 -17.95
CA GLY A 399 33.11 -1.29 -19.41
C GLY A 399 32.84 0.13 -19.90
N LYS A 400 33.67 0.65 -20.82
CA LYS A 400 33.52 2.02 -21.33
C LYS A 400 32.22 2.18 -22.12
N PHE A 401 31.46 3.21 -21.77
CA PHE A 401 30.22 3.54 -22.51
C PHE A 401 30.51 3.90 -23.95
N SER A 402 31.63 4.56 -24.24
CA SER A 402 32.07 4.85 -25.62
C SER A 402 32.25 3.59 -26.46
N LYS A 403 32.80 2.50 -25.87
CA LYS A 403 32.93 1.21 -26.57
C LYS A 403 31.58 0.52 -26.73
N SER A 404 30.74 0.53 -25.70
CA SER A 404 29.36 0.02 -25.74
C SER A 404 28.54 0.76 -26.80
N TRP A 405 28.72 2.08 -26.93
CA TRP A 405 28.13 2.91 -27.99
C TRP A 405 28.48 2.42 -29.39
N GLU A 406 29.78 2.25 -29.69
CA GLU A 406 30.26 1.75 -30.98
C GLU A 406 29.80 0.30 -31.27
N LEU A 407 29.59 -0.52 -30.25
CA LEU A 407 29.19 -1.92 -30.34
C LEU A 407 27.69 -2.17 -30.42
N GLY A 408 26.87 -1.13 -30.37
CA GLY A 408 25.43 -1.26 -30.65
C GLY A 408 24.48 -0.44 -29.80
N LEU A 409 24.90 0.24 -28.70
CA LEU A 409 24.01 1.10 -27.91
C LEU A 409 23.47 2.26 -28.75
N ASN A 410 24.28 2.82 -29.64
CA ASN A 410 23.90 3.90 -30.54
C ASN A 410 22.64 3.61 -31.39
N ASN A 411 22.39 2.35 -31.73
CA ASN A 411 21.19 1.97 -32.50
C ASN A 411 19.89 2.18 -31.73
N TRP A 412 19.94 2.21 -30.41
CA TRP A 412 18.80 2.35 -29.52
C TRP A 412 18.73 3.72 -28.85
N LEU A 413 19.88 4.26 -28.43
CA LEU A 413 19.92 5.53 -27.72
C LEU A 413 19.98 6.75 -28.67
N ASP A 414 20.40 6.56 -29.94
CA ASP A 414 20.33 7.52 -31.03
C ASP A 414 19.75 6.92 -32.33
N PRO A 415 18.50 6.41 -32.30
CA PRO A 415 17.92 5.69 -33.45
C PRO A 415 17.80 6.54 -34.70
N ASN A 416 17.80 7.87 -34.57
CA ASN A 416 17.71 8.83 -35.68
C ASN A 416 19.07 9.22 -36.27
N GLY A 417 20.19 8.75 -35.66
CA GLY A 417 21.55 9.07 -36.12
C GLY A 417 21.87 10.56 -36.02
N THR A 418 21.47 11.21 -34.94
CA THR A 418 21.70 12.64 -34.69
C THR A 418 23.18 12.96 -34.48
N ASN A 419 24.01 11.94 -34.20
CA ASN A 419 25.40 12.03 -33.74
C ASN A 419 25.56 12.78 -32.40
N THR A 420 24.55 12.76 -31.57
CA THR A 420 24.62 13.21 -30.21
C THR A 420 25.52 12.27 -29.42
N LEU A 421 26.60 12.79 -28.82
CA LEU A 421 27.55 12.02 -28.02
C LEU A 421 27.47 12.33 -26.52
N VAL A 422 26.67 13.30 -26.13
CA VAL A 422 26.40 13.67 -24.74
C VAL A 422 24.91 14.03 -24.63
N LEU A 423 24.25 13.46 -23.64
CA LEU A 423 22.85 13.74 -23.37
C LEU A 423 22.65 13.85 -21.87
N ASP A 424 21.94 14.87 -21.42
CA ASP A 424 21.53 15.03 -20.01
C ASP A 424 20.42 14.05 -19.68
N GLY A 425 20.26 13.73 -18.37
CA GLY A 425 19.16 12.92 -17.89
C GLY A 425 17.86 13.71 -17.86
N ILE A 426 16.75 12.98 -17.77
CA ILE A 426 15.41 13.53 -17.62
C ILE A 426 14.67 12.84 -16.47
N SER A 427 13.78 13.58 -15.83
CA SER A 427 12.89 13.07 -14.79
C SER A 427 11.47 13.00 -15.31
N GLU A 428 10.72 11.96 -14.93
CA GLU A 428 9.28 11.95 -15.12
C GLU A 428 8.57 13.09 -14.35
N ASN A 429 9.23 13.68 -13.35
CA ASN A 429 8.77 14.90 -12.67
C ASN A 429 8.84 16.17 -13.53
N ASP A 430 9.48 16.13 -14.70
CA ASP A 430 9.40 17.19 -15.69
C ASP A 430 8.08 17.10 -16.51
N ILE A 431 7.20 16.12 -16.16
CA ILE A 431 5.85 16.06 -16.71
C ILE A 431 5.08 17.29 -16.23
N PRO A 432 4.40 18.01 -17.15
CA PRO A 432 3.60 19.18 -16.81
C PRO A 432 2.62 18.92 -15.67
N ASP A 433 2.45 19.89 -14.77
CA ASP A 433 1.59 19.74 -13.60
C ASP A 433 0.13 19.47 -14.00
N PRO A 434 -0.49 18.42 -13.45
CA PRO A 434 -1.92 18.22 -13.64
C PRO A 434 -2.72 19.29 -12.86
N ASN A 435 -3.91 19.58 -13.33
CA ASN A 435 -4.84 20.48 -12.62
C ASN A 435 -6.21 19.84 -12.50
N LEU A 436 -6.62 19.55 -11.25
CA LEU A 436 -7.88 18.92 -10.94
C LEU A 436 -9.04 19.92 -11.02
N SER A 437 -10.03 19.59 -11.83
CA SER A 437 -11.37 20.21 -11.80
C SER A 437 -12.41 19.13 -11.59
N TYR A 438 -13.43 19.41 -10.81
CA TYR A 438 -14.51 18.47 -10.55
C TYR A 438 -15.87 19.18 -10.46
N SER A 439 -16.94 18.39 -10.62
CA SER A 439 -18.32 18.85 -10.37
C SER A 439 -19.18 17.69 -9.91
N VAL A 440 -20.03 17.93 -8.90
CA VAL A 440 -21.04 16.98 -8.43
C VAL A 440 -22.41 17.45 -8.93
N SER A 441 -23.20 16.57 -9.52
CA SER A 441 -24.51 16.92 -10.08
C SER A 441 -25.55 17.23 -9.03
N ASN A 442 -25.48 16.54 -7.88
CA ASN A 442 -26.38 16.75 -6.74
C ASN A 442 -25.66 16.35 -5.43
N GLU A 443 -25.44 17.32 -4.57
CA GLU A 443 -24.86 17.12 -3.21
C GLU A 443 -25.95 16.92 -2.14
N ASN A 444 -27.24 17.14 -2.48
CA ASN A 444 -28.39 16.99 -1.58
C ASN A 444 -29.37 16.00 -2.19
N ILE A 445 -29.19 14.73 -1.89
CA ILE A 445 -29.96 13.62 -2.46
C ILE A 445 -31.22 13.42 -1.63
N LEU A 446 -32.37 13.46 -2.30
CA LEU A 446 -33.69 13.17 -1.73
C LEU A 446 -34.14 11.83 -2.30
N ILE A 447 -34.51 10.89 -1.43
CA ILE A 447 -34.83 9.53 -1.84
C ILE A 447 -35.97 8.97 -0.97
N MET A 448 -36.80 8.13 -1.55
CA MET A 448 -37.79 7.34 -0.80
C MET A 448 -37.14 6.05 -0.27
N ASP A 449 -37.71 5.47 0.77
CA ASP A 449 -37.25 4.24 1.42
C ASP A 449 -37.36 2.99 0.53
N ASP A 450 -37.95 3.10 -0.66
CA ASP A 450 -38.13 2.02 -1.65
C ASP A 450 -37.54 2.36 -3.02
N GLU A 451 -36.57 3.27 -3.10
CA GLU A 451 -35.94 3.75 -4.33
C GLU A 451 -34.41 3.67 -4.27
N ILE A 452 -33.77 3.68 -5.45
CA ILE A 452 -32.34 3.90 -5.61
C ILE A 452 -32.16 5.20 -6.38
N GLU A 453 -31.41 6.14 -5.79
CA GLU A 453 -31.12 7.43 -6.43
C GLU A 453 -29.64 7.52 -6.81
N ASN A 454 -29.37 8.21 -7.93
CA ASN A 454 -28.04 8.36 -8.46
C ASN A 454 -27.69 9.83 -8.62
N SER A 455 -26.49 10.18 -8.18
CA SER A 455 -25.81 11.44 -8.52
C SER A 455 -24.53 11.09 -9.28
N ILE A 456 -23.89 12.06 -9.88
CA ILE A 456 -22.62 11.85 -10.56
C ILE A 456 -21.56 12.84 -10.08
N ILE A 457 -20.32 12.38 -9.98
CA ILE A 457 -19.16 13.24 -9.88
C ILE A 457 -18.36 13.15 -11.21
N SER A 458 -18.09 14.30 -11.79
CA SER A 458 -17.23 14.41 -12.99
C SER A 458 -15.88 14.95 -12.55
N ILE A 459 -14.82 14.26 -12.92
CA ILE A 459 -13.44 14.64 -12.65
C ILE A 459 -12.77 14.94 -13.99
N TYR A 460 -12.04 16.03 -14.07
CA TYR A 460 -11.42 16.54 -15.28
C TYR A 460 -9.99 17.00 -15.00
N ASN A 461 -9.03 16.59 -15.85
CA ASN A 461 -7.67 17.11 -15.84
C ASN A 461 -7.59 18.34 -16.75
N SER A 462 -7.57 19.54 -16.15
CA SER A 462 -7.38 20.82 -16.85
C SER A 462 -5.94 21.32 -16.84
N GLY A 463 -4.98 20.44 -16.56
CA GLY A 463 -3.55 20.72 -16.51
C GLY A 463 -2.94 20.95 -17.90
N GLU A 464 -1.64 21.22 -17.91
CA GLU A 464 -0.87 21.46 -19.14
C GLU A 464 -0.91 20.25 -20.08
N GLU A 465 -0.55 20.45 -21.36
CA GLU A 465 -0.47 19.37 -22.36
C GLU A 465 0.52 18.29 -21.85
N ASP A 466 0.15 17.02 -21.97
CA ASP A 466 0.87 15.85 -21.46
C ASP A 466 0.89 15.65 -19.94
N SER A 467 0.15 16.43 -19.16
CA SER A 467 0.00 16.18 -17.72
C SER A 467 -0.87 14.94 -17.43
N ILE A 468 -0.57 14.22 -16.35
CA ILE A 468 -1.34 13.08 -15.87
C ILE A 468 -1.89 13.40 -14.48
N LEU A 469 -3.22 13.37 -14.37
CA LEU A 469 -3.92 13.50 -13.09
C LEU A 469 -4.22 12.12 -12.53
N ASP A 470 -3.48 11.71 -11.52
CA ASP A 470 -3.79 10.53 -10.73
C ASP A 470 -4.69 10.92 -9.58
N TYR A 471 -5.77 10.19 -9.37
CA TYR A 471 -6.68 10.46 -8.27
C TYR A 471 -7.27 9.19 -7.66
N LYS A 472 -7.64 9.30 -6.38
CA LYS A 472 -8.41 8.32 -5.61
C LYS A 472 -9.72 8.93 -5.22
N LEU A 473 -10.80 8.18 -5.35
CA LEU A 473 -12.14 8.60 -4.95
C LEU A 473 -12.73 7.52 -4.04
N TYR A 474 -13.12 7.89 -2.83
CA TYR A 474 -13.70 6.97 -1.87
C TYR A 474 -14.74 7.65 -0.98
N ASN A 475 -15.72 6.86 -0.50
CA ASN A 475 -16.64 7.34 0.51
C ASN A 475 -16.03 7.15 1.90
N SER A 476 -16.34 8.03 2.84
CA SER A 476 -15.89 7.96 4.23
C SER A 476 -16.99 8.40 5.16
N PRO A 477 -17.16 7.76 6.32
CA PRO A 477 -18.08 8.21 7.36
C PRO A 477 -17.56 9.45 8.13
N PHE A 478 -16.35 9.94 7.80
CA PHE A 478 -15.70 11.04 8.49
C PHE A 478 -15.48 12.25 7.58
N SER A 479 -15.75 13.42 8.11
CA SER A 479 -15.55 14.73 7.45
C SER A 479 -14.08 15.20 7.42
N SER A 480 -13.15 14.31 7.63
CA SER A 480 -11.72 14.63 7.67
C SER A 480 -10.87 13.45 7.20
N THR A 481 -9.67 13.75 6.75
CA THR A 481 -8.69 12.72 6.35
C THR A 481 -8.29 11.87 7.56
N GLY A 482 -8.32 10.56 7.38
CA GLY A 482 -7.93 9.56 8.38
C GLY A 482 -7.20 8.40 7.69
N SER A 483 -7.46 7.18 8.17
CA SER A 483 -7.00 5.98 7.47
C SER A 483 -7.77 5.75 6.17
N TYR A 484 -7.19 4.97 5.25
CA TYR A 484 -7.99 4.29 4.22
C TYR A 484 -8.84 3.19 4.88
N PRO A 485 -9.87 2.66 4.19
CA PRO A 485 -10.70 1.61 4.74
C PRO A 485 -9.93 0.30 4.96
N ASP A 486 -10.35 -0.49 5.96
CA ASP A 486 -10.01 -1.91 5.97
C ASP A 486 -10.92 -2.68 4.98
N LEU A 487 -10.71 -3.99 4.87
CA LEU A 487 -11.48 -4.85 3.95
C LEU A 487 -12.98 -4.93 4.24
N ALA A 488 -13.42 -4.48 5.40
CA ALA A 488 -14.81 -4.36 5.79
C ALA A 488 -15.30 -2.91 5.77
N ASN A 489 -14.54 -2.00 5.17
CA ASN A 489 -14.82 -0.57 5.08
C ASN A 489 -14.88 0.15 6.45
N TYR A 490 -14.11 -0.30 7.45
CA TYR A 490 -13.86 0.50 8.64
C TYR A 490 -12.81 1.56 8.36
N TYR A 491 -13.01 2.75 8.89
CA TYR A 491 -12.11 3.89 8.88
C TYR A 491 -11.79 4.31 10.30
N TRP A 492 -10.65 4.94 10.53
CA TRP A 492 -10.40 5.62 11.78
C TRP A 492 -9.77 7.01 11.56
N VAL A 493 -10.04 7.91 12.50
CA VAL A 493 -9.48 9.25 12.59
C VAL A 493 -9.02 9.51 14.03
N ASP A 494 -8.14 10.49 14.21
CA ASP A 494 -7.66 10.92 15.52
C ASP A 494 -7.83 12.43 15.73
N SER A 495 -7.81 12.86 16.99
CA SER A 495 -7.84 14.28 17.34
C SER A 495 -6.51 15.01 17.17
N LYS A 496 -5.40 14.28 16.93
CA LYS A 496 -4.05 14.79 16.73
C LYS A 496 -3.90 15.50 15.40
N ASN A 497 -4.47 14.87 14.36
CA ASN A 497 -4.36 15.28 12.97
C ASN A 497 -5.63 15.96 12.46
N ASN A 498 -6.71 15.99 13.26
CA ASN A 498 -8.03 16.46 12.84
C ASN A 498 -8.70 17.38 13.85
N SER A 499 -8.73 18.68 13.58
CA SER A 499 -9.38 19.68 14.43
C SER A 499 -10.90 19.51 14.56
N ASN A 500 -11.54 18.77 13.64
CA ASN A 500 -12.98 18.48 13.68
C ASN A 500 -13.34 17.39 14.69
N TYR A 501 -12.36 16.57 15.11
CA TYR A 501 -12.52 15.49 16.07
C TYR A 501 -11.77 15.83 17.35
N SER A 502 -12.33 16.75 18.16
CA SER A 502 -11.71 17.13 19.43
C SER A 502 -11.87 16.04 20.48
N TYR A 503 -10.86 15.94 21.33
CA TYR A 503 -10.93 15.12 22.55
C TYR A 503 -12.09 15.56 23.46
N TYR A 504 -12.73 14.60 24.11
CA TYR A 504 -13.70 14.80 25.17
C TYR A 504 -13.60 13.68 26.22
N TRP A 505 -14.26 13.83 27.38
CA TRP A 505 -14.24 12.85 28.45
C TRP A 505 -15.60 12.69 29.09
N ASP A 506 -16.10 11.45 29.19
CA ASP A 506 -17.36 11.12 29.88
C ASP A 506 -17.07 10.61 31.29
N ASN A 507 -17.32 11.40 32.33
CA ASN A 507 -17.11 10.98 33.71
C ASN A 507 -18.27 10.09 34.19
N ILE A 508 -17.98 8.81 34.39
CA ILE A 508 -18.91 7.80 34.91
C ILE A 508 -18.56 7.32 36.33
N GLU A 509 -17.69 8.01 37.07
CA GLU A 509 -17.22 7.61 38.40
C GLU A 509 -18.35 7.38 39.43
N GLU A 510 -19.41 8.19 39.39
CA GLU A 510 -20.55 8.10 40.35
C GLU A 510 -21.67 7.15 39.85
N ILE A 511 -21.69 6.78 38.56
CA ILE A 511 -22.81 6.05 37.94
C ILE A 511 -22.39 4.73 37.30
N GLY A 512 -21.10 4.52 37.10
CA GLY A 512 -20.53 3.28 36.54
C GLY A 512 -20.58 2.12 37.52
N GLU A 513 -20.78 0.91 37.00
CA GLU A 513 -20.68 -0.36 37.74
C GLU A 513 -19.23 -0.84 37.72
N ILE A 514 -18.68 -1.22 38.88
CA ILE A 514 -17.33 -1.80 38.95
C ILE A 514 -17.33 -3.18 38.29
N VAL A 515 -16.40 -3.39 37.37
CA VAL A 515 -16.19 -4.67 36.68
C VAL A 515 -15.35 -5.58 37.56
N GLU A 516 -15.91 -6.69 38.04
CA GLU A 516 -15.19 -7.67 38.81
C GLU A 516 -14.47 -8.69 37.93
N PHE A 517 -13.19 -8.91 38.17
CA PHE A 517 -12.37 -9.92 37.49
C PHE A 517 -12.01 -11.08 38.43
N GLN A 518 -11.81 -12.27 37.87
CA GLN A 518 -11.35 -13.43 38.66
C GLN A 518 -9.84 -13.44 38.87
N ASN A 519 -9.10 -12.85 37.95
CA ASN A 519 -7.65 -12.63 37.96
C ASN A 519 -7.30 -11.56 36.94
N ASN A 520 -6.03 -11.21 36.79
CA ASN A 520 -5.52 -10.17 35.88
C ASN A 520 -5.51 -10.55 34.40
N ASP A 521 -5.96 -11.77 34.03
CA ASP A 521 -5.97 -12.20 32.60
C ASP A 521 -7.38 -12.49 32.08
N ASN A 522 -8.26 -13.06 32.95
CA ASN A 522 -9.56 -13.53 32.49
C ASN A 522 -10.57 -12.42 32.34
N SER A 523 -11.27 -12.44 31.22
CA SER A 523 -12.38 -11.52 30.95
C SER A 523 -13.51 -11.62 32.00
N SER A 524 -14.29 -10.55 32.11
CA SER A 524 -15.49 -10.45 32.92
C SER A 524 -16.59 -11.42 32.48
N GLN A 525 -17.66 -11.53 33.25
CA GLN A 525 -18.94 -12.03 32.74
C GLN A 525 -19.51 -11.03 31.72
N PRO A 526 -20.37 -11.48 30.78
CA PRO A 526 -20.94 -10.61 29.77
C PRO A 526 -21.80 -9.48 30.37
N PHE A 527 -21.58 -8.25 29.91
CA PHE A 527 -22.38 -7.05 30.20
C PHE A 527 -23.35 -6.77 29.05
N GLN A 528 -24.63 -6.55 29.35
CA GLN A 528 -25.64 -6.21 28.35
C GLN A 528 -25.53 -4.75 27.93
N LEU A 529 -25.54 -4.47 26.61
CA LEU A 529 -25.44 -3.12 26.06
C LEU A 529 -26.75 -2.33 26.21
N GLY A 530 -27.91 -3.00 26.08
CA GLY A 530 -29.23 -2.36 26.02
C GLY A 530 -29.62 -1.93 24.60
N PHE A 531 -28.73 -2.11 23.64
CA PHE A 531 -28.91 -1.88 22.21
C PHE A 531 -28.17 -2.95 21.41
N GLU A 532 -28.43 -3.02 20.08
CA GLU A 532 -27.69 -3.87 19.14
C GLU A 532 -26.52 -3.06 18.54
N PHE A 533 -25.30 -3.49 18.76
CA PHE A 533 -24.10 -2.83 18.26
C PHE A 533 -23.61 -3.51 16.96
N PRO A 534 -23.56 -2.79 15.81
CA PRO A 534 -23.04 -3.31 14.57
C PRO A 534 -21.50 -3.34 14.61
N PHE A 535 -20.89 -4.51 14.37
CA PHE A 535 -19.45 -4.65 14.31
C PHE A 535 -19.05 -5.74 13.30
N TYR A 536 -18.31 -5.37 12.25
CA TYR A 536 -17.90 -6.26 11.17
C TYR A 536 -19.06 -7.11 10.60
N ASN A 537 -20.16 -6.44 10.19
CA ASN A 537 -21.36 -7.04 9.61
C ASN A 537 -22.07 -8.05 10.54
N GLN A 538 -21.82 -8.00 11.84
CA GLN A 538 -22.54 -8.72 12.87
C GLN A 538 -23.19 -7.74 13.85
N TYR A 539 -24.20 -8.22 14.60
CA TYR A 539 -24.85 -7.41 15.64
C TYR A 539 -24.66 -8.07 17.00
N TYR A 540 -24.27 -7.30 17.99
CA TYR A 540 -23.97 -7.76 19.33
C TYR A 540 -24.77 -6.99 20.38
N SER A 541 -25.39 -7.72 21.32
CA SER A 541 -26.17 -7.13 22.42
C SER A 541 -25.43 -7.14 23.77
N SER A 542 -24.23 -7.72 23.81
CA SER A 542 -23.40 -7.82 25.01
C SER A 542 -21.91 -7.74 24.67
N ILE A 543 -21.12 -7.34 25.67
CA ILE A 543 -19.65 -7.35 25.60
C ILE A 543 -19.06 -8.12 26.78
N ILE A 544 -17.86 -8.63 26.62
CA ILE A 544 -16.94 -9.01 27.69
C ILE A 544 -15.86 -7.94 27.81
N ILE A 545 -15.39 -7.70 29.01
CA ILE A 545 -14.35 -6.71 29.32
C ILE A 545 -13.15 -7.48 29.84
N ASN A 546 -11.96 -7.26 29.24
CA ASN A 546 -10.75 -7.92 29.67
C ASN A 546 -9.88 -6.96 30.50
N PRO A 547 -9.27 -7.40 31.60
CA PRO A 547 -8.41 -6.54 32.42
C PRO A 547 -7.24 -5.96 31.63
N ASN A 548 -6.78 -6.61 30.56
CA ASN A 548 -5.65 -6.26 29.72
C ASN A 548 -5.96 -5.21 28.61
N GLY A 549 -6.94 -4.30 28.85
CA GLY A 549 -7.11 -3.09 28.04
C GLY A 549 -7.89 -3.26 26.74
N TRP A 550 -8.74 -4.29 26.61
CA TRP A 550 -9.60 -4.53 25.47
C TRP A 550 -11.01 -5.00 25.84
N ILE A 551 -11.94 -4.85 24.91
CA ILE A 551 -13.29 -5.44 25.01
C ILE A 551 -13.53 -6.39 23.84
N GLY A 552 -14.33 -7.43 24.04
CA GLY A 552 -14.67 -8.40 23.00
C GLY A 552 -16.16 -8.68 22.92
N PHE A 553 -16.57 -9.26 21.80
CA PHE A 553 -17.94 -9.69 21.51
C PHE A 553 -17.96 -11.22 21.38
N ASP A 554 -18.59 -11.93 22.31
CA ASP A 554 -18.84 -13.39 22.31
C ASP A 554 -17.64 -14.34 22.51
N VAL A 555 -16.42 -13.88 22.65
CA VAL A 555 -15.26 -14.77 22.79
C VAL A 555 -14.51 -14.48 24.09
N ASP A 556 -14.52 -15.41 25.01
CA ASP A 556 -13.64 -15.38 26.20
C ASP A 556 -12.22 -15.71 25.76
N ASN A 557 -11.32 -14.75 25.93
CA ASN A 557 -9.90 -14.90 25.68
C ASN A 557 -9.12 -14.31 26.87
N SER A 558 -8.08 -15.00 27.30
CA SER A 558 -7.22 -14.62 28.43
C SER A 558 -5.83 -14.16 27.98
N GLU A 559 -5.71 -13.73 26.71
CA GLU A 559 -4.43 -13.27 26.18
C GLU A 559 -4.01 -11.92 26.76
N TRP A 560 -2.95 -11.95 27.55
CA TRP A 560 -2.28 -10.78 28.11
C TRP A 560 -1.12 -10.28 27.22
N ASN A 561 -0.50 -11.20 26.45
CA ASN A 561 0.65 -10.87 25.59
C ASN A 561 0.17 -10.33 24.23
N ASN A 562 0.30 -9.04 24.03
CA ASN A 562 -0.16 -8.38 22.85
C ASN A 562 0.63 -8.75 21.58
N ILE A 563 -0.05 -8.80 20.47
CA ILE A 563 0.51 -9.03 19.13
C ILE A 563 -0.09 -8.05 18.13
N ALA A 564 0.48 -7.99 16.94
CA ALA A 564 -0.11 -7.20 15.85
C ALA A 564 -1.46 -7.76 15.40
N VAL A 565 -2.40 -6.87 15.03
CA VAL A 565 -3.73 -7.21 14.52
C VAL A 565 -3.93 -6.68 13.09
N PRO A 566 -4.78 -7.35 12.27
CA PRO A 566 -5.59 -8.54 12.57
C PRO A 566 -4.76 -9.82 12.72
N SER A 567 -5.19 -10.71 13.58
CA SER A 567 -4.53 -11.99 13.83
C SER A 567 -5.49 -13.00 14.44
N GLU A 568 -5.48 -14.25 13.97
CA GLU A 568 -6.34 -15.34 14.48
C GLU A 568 -6.02 -15.76 15.93
N VAL A 569 -4.85 -15.36 16.45
CA VAL A 569 -4.45 -15.65 17.83
C VAL A 569 -4.61 -14.47 18.78
N ALA A 570 -4.91 -13.27 18.26
CA ALA A 570 -5.32 -12.14 19.07
C ALA A 570 -6.78 -12.28 19.54
N PRO A 571 -7.26 -11.50 20.52
CA PRO A 571 -8.66 -11.46 20.89
C PRO A 571 -9.58 -11.21 19.70
N LEU A 572 -10.43 -12.18 19.36
CA LEU A 572 -11.34 -12.12 18.22
C LEU A 572 -12.56 -11.22 18.50
N ALA A 573 -13.17 -10.64 17.45
CA ALA A 573 -14.29 -9.71 17.58
C ALA A 573 -14.04 -8.70 18.70
N SER A 574 -12.99 -7.91 18.61
CA SER A 574 -12.52 -7.09 19.74
C SER A 574 -12.13 -5.68 19.36
N ILE A 575 -12.20 -4.80 20.36
CA ILE A 575 -11.72 -3.42 20.33
C ILE A 575 -10.60 -3.33 21.40
N MET A 576 -9.39 -3.09 20.95
CA MET A 576 -8.17 -3.01 21.75
C MET A 576 -7.79 -1.53 21.91
N ALA A 577 -8.10 -0.98 23.08
CA ALA A 577 -7.77 0.41 23.37
C ALA A 577 -6.31 0.57 23.80
N PHE A 578 -5.84 -0.33 24.62
CA PHE A 578 -4.47 -0.38 25.10
C PHE A 578 -4.20 -1.82 25.56
N TRP A 579 -4.19 -2.76 24.60
CA TRP A 579 -3.96 -4.17 24.93
C TRP A 579 -2.50 -4.41 25.26
N ASP A 580 -2.30 -4.63 26.56
CA ASP A 580 -1.02 -4.93 27.20
C ASP A 580 -1.29 -5.70 28.48
N ASP A 581 -0.28 -6.19 29.20
CA ASP A 581 -0.40 -6.88 30.47
C ASP A 581 -0.77 -5.90 31.62
N LEU A 582 -2.07 -5.56 31.73
CA LEU A 582 -2.58 -4.65 32.74
C LEU A 582 -3.11 -5.40 33.98
N ASN A 583 -3.07 -4.72 35.14
CA ASN A 583 -3.41 -5.31 36.43
C ASN A 583 -4.38 -4.42 37.25
N PRO A 584 -5.66 -4.33 36.87
CA PRO A 584 -6.66 -3.59 37.65
C PRO A 584 -6.87 -4.26 39.01
N GLU A 585 -7.20 -3.47 40.05
CA GLU A 585 -7.50 -3.92 41.42
C GLU A 585 -6.34 -4.67 42.13
N ASN A 586 -5.11 -4.60 41.57
CA ASN A 586 -3.95 -5.28 42.10
C ASN A 586 -4.19 -6.79 42.40
N LEU A 587 -4.84 -7.48 41.44
CA LEU A 587 -5.36 -8.84 41.60
C LEU A 587 -4.28 -9.88 41.94
N ASP A 588 -3.03 -9.64 41.54
CA ASP A 588 -1.89 -10.53 41.78
C ASP A 588 -0.86 -9.98 42.79
N SER A 589 -1.13 -8.82 43.38
CA SER A 589 -0.25 -8.15 44.36
C SER A 589 1.10 -7.72 43.74
N SER A 590 1.19 -7.47 42.46
CA SER A 590 2.40 -7.03 41.74
C SER A 590 2.69 -5.54 41.92
N SER A 591 1.69 -4.74 42.31
CA SER A 591 1.77 -3.31 42.57
C SER A 591 1.00 -2.89 43.81
N ASP A 592 1.45 -1.84 44.50
CA ASP A 592 0.73 -1.22 45.62
C ASP A 592 -0.37 -0.22 45.16
N MET A 593 -0.33 0.19 43.88
CA MET A 593 -1.29 1.11 43.29
C MET A 593 -1.90 0.47 42.04
N SER A 594 -3.21 0.29 42.07
CA SER A 594 -3.97 -0.27 40.96
C SER A 594 -5.34 0.38 40.94
N GLY A 595 -5.79 0.77 39.74
CA GLY A 595 -7.10 1.34 39.55
C GLY A 595 -8.19 0.30 39.41
N GLU A 596 -9.31 0.72 38.87
CA GLU A 596 -10.50 -0.11 38.68
C GLU A 596 -11.03 0.05 37.23
N VAL A 597 -11.83 -0.91 36.77
CA VAL A 597 -12.55 -0.81 35.49
C VAL A 597 -14.02 -0.58 35.78
N LEU A 598 -14.61 0.43 35.13
CA LEU A 598 -16.01 0.79 35.29
C LEU A 598 -16.78 0.56 34.00
N PHE A 599 -18.01 0.08 34.10
CA PHE A 599 -18.95 -0.10 33.00
C PHE A 599 -20.18 0.76 33.18
N TYR A 600 -20.66 1.38 32.09
CA TYR A 600 -21.91 2.13 32.05
C TYR A 600 -22.60 1.96 30.68
N THR A 601 -23.95 1.92 30.68
CA THR A 601 -24.74 1.99 29.44
C THR A 601 -26.06 2.77 29.69
N ASP A 602 -26.53 3.48 28.64
CA ASP A 602 -27.79 4.25 28.66
C ASP A 602 -28.76 3.92 27.50
N ASN A 603 -28.60 2.74 26.89
CA ASN A 603 -29.29 2.22 25.70
C ASN A 603 -28.97 2.94 24.38
N SER A 604 -28.07 3.93 24.34
CA SER A 604 -27.58 4.58 23.12
C SER A 604 -26.08 4.47 22.99
N LYS A 605 -25.39 4.34 24.12
CA LYS A 605 -23.95 4.14 24.18
C LYS A 605 -23.56 3.27 25.38
N CYS A 606 -22.42 2.65 25.26
CA CYS A 606 -21.75 1.93 26.34
C CYS A 606 -20.37 2.53 26.55
N ILE A 607 -19.96 2.67 27.81
CA ILE A 607 -18.65 3.19 28.22
C ILE A 607 -17.96 2.17 29.09
N VAL A 608 -16.72 1.80 28.73
CA VAL A 608 -15.81 1.01 29.57
C VAL A 608 -14.62 1.91 29.91
N TRP A 609 -14.43 2.19 31.19
CA TRP A 609 -13.40 3.09 31.66
C TRP A 609 -12.36 2.34 32.50
N TYR A 610 -11.13 2.27 31.99
CA TYR A 610 -9.94 1.83 32.75
C TYR A 610 -9.41 3.01 33.53
N ASN A 611 -9.80 3.09 34.81
CA ASN A 611 -9.55 4.23 35.69
C ASN A 611 -8.28 4.02 36.52
N ASN A 612 -7.19 4.67 36.13
CA ASN A 612 -5.87 4.59 36.79
C ASN A 612 -5.33 3.15 36.92
N VAL A 613 -5.54 2.32 35.92
CA VAL A 613 -5.03 0.93 35.87
C VAL A 613 -3.53 0.96 35.57
N VAL A 614 -2.74 0.13 36.25
CA VAL A 614 -1.29 0.01 36.03
C VAL A 614 -0.95 -1.21 35.17
N HIS A 615 0.22 -1.19 34.53
CA HIS A 615 0.80 -2.39 33.92
C HIS A 615 1.28 -3.35 35.01
N TRP A 616 1.19 -4.66 34.76
CA TRP A 616 1.70 -5.68 35.68
C TRP A 616 3.17 -5.41 36.01
N GLY A 617 3.46 -5.30 37.32
CA GLY A 617 4.80 -4.99 37.82
C GLY A 617 5.28 -3.54 37.65
N ALA A 618 4.39 -2.59 37.33
CA ALA A 618 4.65 -1.15 37.27
C ALA A 618 3.72 -0.37 38.21
N ASP A 619 4.03 0.90 38.45
CA ASP A 619 3.26 1.79 39.34
C ASP A 619 2.65 3.01 38.60
N GLU A 620 3.04 3.28 37.35
CA GLU A 620 2.54 4.38 36.54
C GLU A 620 1.17 4.05 35.96
N PRO A 621 0.12 4.89 36.20
CA PRO A 621 -1.24 4.57 35.82
C PRO A 621 -1.58 4.95 34.39
N TYR A 622 -2.54 4.22 33.81
CA TYR A 622 -3.21 4.54 32.56
C TYR A 622 -4.68 4.86 32.81
N ASN A 623 -5.21 5.88 32.16
CA ASN A 623 -6.58 6.36 32.33
C ASN A 623 -7.22 6.60 30.97
N PHE A 624 -8.02 5.63 30.49
CA PHE A 624 -8.63 5.67 29.15
C PHE A 624 -10.02 5.03 29.13
N GLN A 625 -10.79 5.37 28.10
CA GLN A 625 -12.16 4.89 27.89
C GLN A 625 -12.33 4.27 26.50
N ILE A 626 -13.13 3.21 26.42
CA ILE A 626 -13.73 2.67 25.21
C ILE A 626 -15.20 3.05 25.24
N ILE A 627 -15.68 3.74 24.19
CA ILE A 627 -17.08 4.12 24.06
C ILE A 627 -17.61 3.56 22.75
N ILE A 628 -18.66 2.76 22.80
CA ILE A 628 -19.36 2.25 21.61
C ILE A 628 -20.79 2.78 21.57
N TYR A 629 -21.25 3.14 20.37
CA TYR A 629 -22.57 3.74 20.16
C TYR A 629 -23.44 2.81 19.31
N GLU A 630 -24.77 2.87 19.53
CA GLU A 630 -25.75 2.15 18.71
C GLU A 630 -25.57 2.40 17.20
N SER A 631 -25.03 3.55 16.81
CA SER A 631 -24.71 3.93 15.43
C SER A 631 -23.50 3.20 14.81
N GLY A 632 -22.82 2.33 15.56
CA GLY A 632 -21.60 1.66 15.13
C GLY A 632 -20.32 2.51 15.28
N LEU A 633 -20.41 3.76 15.76
CA LEU A 633 -19.24 4.56 16.08
C LEU A 633 -18.55 3.98 17.33
N ILE A 634 -17.22 3.95 17.28
CA ILE A 634 -16.32 3.55 18.38
C ILE A 634 -15.41 4.72 18.68
N ASP A 635 -15.39 5.19 19.93
CA ASP A 635 -14.42 6.17 20.40
C ASP A 635 -13.49 5.55 21.45
N ILE A 636 -12.21 5.82 21.35
CA ILE A 636 -11.24 5.52 22.38
C ILE A 636 -10.64 6.84 22.83
N ASN A 637 -10.83 7.19 24.10
CA ASN A 637 -10.35 8.42 24.68
C ASN A 637 -9.26 8.15 25.72
N TYR A 638 -8.10 8.79 25.57
CA TYR A 638 -6.97 8.69 26.50
C TYR A 638 -6.86 9.98 27.31
N ASN A 639 -7.04 9.90 28.62
CA ASN A 639 -7.01 11.07 29.49
C ASN A 639 -5.62 11.39 30.04
N SER A 640 -5.01 10.42 30.74
CA SER A 640 -3.61 10.47 31.18
C SER A 640 -2.98 9.09 31.06
N MET A 641 -1.82 9.03 30.48
CA MET A 641 -1.13 7.79 30.11
C MET A 641 0.31 7.89 30.58
N ASP A 642 0.53 7.72 31.91
CA ASP A 642 1.81 8.02 32.55
C ASP A 642 2.87 6.90 32.41
N GLY A 643 2.45 5.68 32.02
CA GLY A 643 3.35 4.51 31.90
C GLY A 643 4.03 4.37 30.52
N GLU A 644 4.57 3.16 30.26
CA GLU A 644 5.21 2.82 28.98
C GLU A 644 4.14 2.78 27.86
N LEU A 645 4.32 3.58 26.81
CA LEU A 645 3.37 3.72 25.71
C LEU A 645 3.78 2.98 24.43
N SER A 646 4.93 2.32 24.44
CA SER A 646 5.45 1.62 23.25
C SER A 646 5.34 0.10 23.34
N SER A 647 4.56 -0.44 24.29
CA SER A 647 4.39 -1.87 24.51
C SER A 647 3.03 -2.42 24.08
N ALA A 648 2.01 -1.60 23.88
CA ALA A 648 0.63 -2.01 23.66
C ALA A 648 0.24 -2.20 22.17
N THR A 649 -0.87 -2.92 21.94
CA THR A 649 -1.60 -2.96 20.68
C THR A 649 -2.87 -2.12 20.77
N ILE A 650 -3.08 -1.24 19.80
CA ILE A 650 -4.30 -0.43 19.65
C ILE A 650 -4.91 -0.71 18.28
N GLY A 651 -6.20 -1.08 18.27
CA GLY A 651 -6.90 -1.40 17.02
C GLY A 651 -8.21 -2.13 17.24
N ILE A 652 -8.82 -2.56 16.13
CA ILE A 652 -10.03 -3.37 16.11
C ILE A 652 -9.84 -4.56 15.17
N GLN A 653 -10.53 -5.66 15.39
CA GLN A 653 -10.56 -6.78 14.44
C GLN A 653 -11.85 -7.58 14.49
N ASN A 654 -12.15 -8.27 13.39
CA ASN A 654 -13.35 -9.09 13.22
C ASN A 654 -13.30 -10.41 14.02
N GLN A 655 -14.39 -11.16 13.98
CA GLN A 655 -14.57 -12.44 14.67
C GLN A 655 -13.66 -13.58 14.15
N TYR A 656 -12.93 -13.37 13.07
CA TYR A 656 -12.01 -14.35 12.48
C TYR A 656 -10.55 -13.97 12.65
N GLY A 657 -10.25 -12.74 13.11
CA GLY A 657 -8.90 -12.22 13.20
C GLY A 657 -8.22 -12.03 11.84
N GLN A 658 -9.01 -11.86 10.78
CA GLN A 658 -8.54 -11.78 9.39
C GLN A 658 -8.67 -10.38 8.81
N VAL A 659 -9.60 -9.58 9.33
CA VAL A 659 -9.85 -8.20 8.95
C VAL A 659 -9.82 -7.34 10.20
N GLY A 660 -9.17 -6.19 10.13
CA GLY A 660 -9.05 -5.28 11.25
C GLY A 660 -8.22 -4.05 10.94
N HIS A 661 -8.30 -3.09 11.83
CA HIS A 661 -7.54 -1.85 11.80
C HIS A 661 -6.57 -1.78 12.97
N GLN A 662 -5.27 -1.79 12.70
CA GLN A 662 -4.24 -1.52 13.71
C GLN A 662 -3.81 -0.06 13.66
N VAL A 663 -4.04 0.69 14.73
CA VAL A 663 -3.48 2.03 14.89
C VAL A 663 -2.01 1.96 15.22
N THR A 664 -1.64 1.15 16.23
CA THR A 664 -0.24 0.93 16.60
C THR A 664 -0.02 -0.43 17.24
N PHE A 665 1.21 -0.93 17.17
CA PHE A 665 1.68 -2.14 17.83
C PHE A 665 3.12 -1.95 18.32
N ASN A 666 3.33 -2.01 19.62
CA ASN A 666 4.63 -1.87 20.25
C ASN A 666 5.40 -0.62 19.75
N ALA A 667 4.70 0.52 19.63
CA ALA A 667 5.28 1.80 19.25
C ALA A 667 4.50 2.96 19.88
N SER A 668 5.21 4.01 20.25
CA SER A 668 4.62 5.20 20.86
C SER A 668 3.76 5.96 19.85
N TYR A 669 2.47 5.96 20.06
CA TYR A 669 1.49 6.71 19.29
C TYR A 669 0.54 7.50 20.21
N ILE A 670 0.17 6.89 21.35
CA ILE A 670 -0.78 7.44 22.32
C ILE A 670 -0.14 8.60 23.09
N GLU A 671 -0.95 9.56 23.43
CA GLU A 671 -0.63 10.72 24.27
C GLU A 671 -1.84 11.16 25.09
N ASP A 672 -1.63 11.99 26.07
CA ASP A 672 -2.70 12.56 26.90
C ASP A 672 -3.66 13.40 26.05
N ASN A 673 -4.96 13.29 26.35
CA ASN A 673 -6.04 14.00 25.67
C ASN A 673 -6.15 13.64 24.17
N LEU A 674 -5.82 12.41 23.80
CA LEU A 674 -6.02 11.86 22.46
C LEU A 674 -7.39 11.16 22.37
N ARG A 675 -8.12 11.39 21.27
CA ARG A 675 -9.29 10.61 20.87
C ARG A 675 -8.96 9.88 19.56
N LEU A 676 -9.31 8.60 19.51
CA LEU A 676 -9.41 7.79 18.29
C LEU A 676 -10.87 7.46 18.04
N SER A 677 -11.32 7.57 16.79
CA SER A 677 -12.70 7.22 16.39
C SER A 677 -12.66 6.24 15.23
N PHE A 678 -13.42 5.13 15.35
CA PHE A 678 -13.58 4.13 14.29
C PHE A 678 -15.04 4.07 13.86
N LYS A 679 -15.30 3.95 12.56
CA LYS A 679 -16.65 3.72 12.04
C LYS A 679 -16.58 2.99 10.70
N GLN A 680 -17.49 2.05 10.48
CA GLN A 680 -17.69 1.41 9.19
C GLN A 680 -18.44 2.35 8.24
N ALA A 681 -18.02 2.43 6.98
CA ALA A 681 -18.78 3.14 5.97
C ALA A 681 -20.10 2.42 5.69
N ASP A 682 -21.14 3.18 5.48
CA ASP A 682 -22.49 2.68 5.30
C ASP A 682 -22.65 1.99 3.92
N GLY A 683 -23.15 0.76 3.89
CA GLY A 683 -23.32 -0.04 2.66
C GLY A 683 -24.38 0.49 1.69
N TRP A 684 -25.27 1.39 2.13
CA TRP A 684 -26.30 2.02 1.27
C TRP A 684 -25.75 3.15 0.37
N PHE A 685 -24.46 3.52 0.52
CA PHE A 685 -23.79 4.53 -0.29
C PHE A 685 -22.61 3.89 -1.03
N SER A 686 -22.52 4.07 -2.34
CA SER A 686 -21.44 3.52 -3.14
C SER A 686 -21.07 4.41 -4.32
N ILE A 687 -19.85 4.22 -4.86
CA ILE A 687 -19.34 4.90 -6.04
C ILE A 687 -19.04 3.81 -7.08
N ASP A 688 -19.72 3.85 -8.25
CA ASP A 688 -19.60 2.80 -9.27
C ASP A 688 -19.74 1.37 -8.71
N THR A 689 -20.61 1.17 -7.70
CA THR A 689 -20.81 -0.08 -6.95
C THR A 689 -19.65 -0.50 -6.02
N GLN A 690 -18.70 0.39 -5.75
CA GLN A 690 -17.55 0.20 -4.87
C GLN A 690 -17.49 1.31 -3.81
N ASN A 691 -16.60 1.19 -2.86
CA ASN A 691 -16.37 2.23 -1.84
C ASN A 691 -15.05 2.99 -2.05
N TYR A 692 -14.16 2.48 -2.88
CA TYR A 692 -12.84 3.03 -3.17
C TYR A 692 -12.48 2.81 -4.64
N LEU A 693 -11.97 3.83 -5.31
CA LEU A 693 -11.56 3.81 -6.72
C LEU A 693 -10.26 4.58 -6.91
N GLU A 694 -9.40 4.08 -7.79
CA GLU A 694 -8.24 4.80 -8.31
C GLU A 694 -8.34 4.94 -9.84
N ASN A 695 -7.91 6.09 -10.38
CA ASN A 695 -7.92 6.32 -11.81
C ASN A 695 -6.88 7.38 -12.21
N SER A 696 -6.55 7.42 -13.50
CA SER A 696 -5.63 8.38 -14.09
C SER A 696 -6.25 9.05 -15.32
N LEU A 697 -6.08 10.36 -15.47
CA LEU A 697 -6.59 11.15 -16.60
C LEU A 697 -5.46 11.92 -17.27
N ILE A 698 -5.30 11.76 -18.56
CA ILE A 698 -4.42 12.62 -19.36
C ILE A 698 -4.99 14.03 -19.47
N SER A 699 -4.15 14.99 -19.86
CA SER A 699 -4.57 16.39 -20.05
C SER A 699 -5.78 16.51 -20.98
N ASN A 700 -6.73 17.36 -20.59
CA ASN A 700 -8.00 17.60 -21.27
C ASN A 700 -8.96 16.38 -21.33
N ASP A 701 -8.72 15.35 -20.55
CA ASP A 701 -9.63 14.21 -20.42
C ASP A 701 -10.49 14.32 -19.16
N SER A 702 -11.61 13.58 -19.12
CA SER A 702 -12.54 13.55 -18.00
C SER A 702 -13.13 12.17 -17.79
N PHE A 703 -13.44 11.85 -16.55
CA PHE A 703 -14.16 10.64 -16.18
C PHE A 703 -15.37 10.98 -15.31
N ILE A 704 -16.43 10.19 -15.43
CA ILE A 704 -17.69 10.37 -14.70
C ILE A 704 -17.90 9.13 -13.85
N HIS A 705 -17.97 9.32 -12.53
CA HIS A 705 -18.32 8.28 -11.58
C HIS A 705 -19.78 8.46 -11.12
N ASN A 706 -20.45 7.33 -10.90
CA ASN A 706 -21.82 7.29 -10.46
C ASN A 706 -21.87 7.11 -8.94
N ILE A 707 -22.47 8.06 -8.24
CA ILE A 707 -22.75 7.99 -6.81
C ILE A 707 -24.13 7.37 -6.66
N GLN A 708 -24.25 6.26 -5.96
CA GLN A 708 -25.49 5.55 -5.75
C GLN A 708 -25.89 5.54 -4.27
N VAL A 709 -27.14 5.87 -4.00
CA VAL A 709 -27.79 5.78 -2.67
C VAL A 709 -28.93 4.78 -2.78
N ASP A 710 -28.90 3.76 -1.93
CA ASP A 710 -29.89 2.68 -1.87
C ASP A 710 -30.84 2.90 -0.68
N GLY A 711 -32.02 3.47 -0.94
CA GLY A 711 -33.05 3.74 0.06
C GLY A 711 -33.66 2.48 0.68
N TYR A 712 -33.53 1.30 0.04
CA TYR A 712 -34.00 0.04 0.63
C TYR A 712 -33.19 -0.39 1.87
N GLN A 713 -32.01 0.18 2.07
CA GLN A 713 -31.08 -0.19 3.14
C GLN A 713 -30.99 0.84 4.26
N ILE A 714 -31.81 1.89 4.22
CA ILE A 714 -31.72 3.04 5.10
C ILE A 714 -33.11 3.48 5.58
N ASP A 715 -33.27 3.74 6.86
CA ASP A 715 -34.53 4.21 7.46
C ASP A 715 -34.79 5.70 7.13
N ASP A 716 -36.06 6.14 7.31
CA ASP A 716 -36.43 7.54 7.17
C ASP A 716 -35.56 8.42 8.07
N GLY A 717 -34.93 9.45 7.49
CA GLY A 717 -34.06 10.33 8.25
C GLY A 717 -33.18 11.23 7.41
N TYR A 718 -32.32 11.98 8.08
CA TYR A 718 -31.27 12.80 7.46
C TYR A 718 -29.91 12.18 7.74
N TYR A 719 -29.14 12.01 6.67
CA TYR A 719 -27.82 11.39 6.71
C TYR A 719 -26.80 12.28 5.97
N GLU A 720 -25.57 12.22 6.42
CA GLU A 720 -24.45 12.91 5.81
C GLU A 720 -23.32 11.89 5.56
N ASN A 721 -22.82 11.84 4.36
CA ASN A 721 -21.65 11.03 3.96
C ASN A 721 -20.64 11.93 3.24
N TYR A 722 -19.40 11.52 3.15
CA TYR A 722 -18.32 12.32 2.59
C TYR A 722 -17.61 11.57 1.46
N LEU A 723 -17.46 12.26 0.32
CA LEU A 723 -16.57 11.82 -0.75
C LEU A 723 -15.20 12.44 -0.53
N HIS A 724 -14.19 11.61 -0.47
CA HIS A 724 -12.80 12.02 -0.44
C HIS A 724 -12.21 11.87 -1.84
N LEU A 725 -11.76 12.97 -2.43
CA LEU A 725 -11.07 13.04 -3.71
C LEU A 725 -9.62 13.45 -3.44
N GLU A 726 -8.71 12.49 -3.46
CA GLU A 726 -7.28 12.69 -3.30
C GLU A 726 -6.63 12.72 -4.69
N SER A 727 -5.68 13.61 -4.92
CA SER A 727 -4.98 13.69 -6.20
C SER A 727 -3.53 14.17 -6.06
N ASN A 728 -2.73 13.87 -7.10
CA ASN A 728 -1.38 14.41 -7.26
C ASN A 728 -1.37 15.92 -7.63
N ALA A 729 -2.52 16.52 -7.93
CA ALA A 729 -2.65 17.95 -8.27
C ALA A 729 -2.86 18.85 -7.03
N THR A 730 -3.70 18.46 -6.09
CA THR A 730 -4.20 19.36 -5.02
C THR A 730 -4.25 18.73 -3.63
N GLY A 731 -3.84 17.46 -3.47
CA GLY A 731 -4.06 16.70 -2.23
C GLY A 731 -5.52 16.27 -2.08
N THR A 732 -6.03 16.18 -0.85
CA THR A 732 -7.36 15.63 -0.58
C THR A 732 -8.42 16.73 -0.49
N ILE A 733 -9.49 16.58 -1.26
CA ILE A 733 -10.72 17.38 -1.21
C ILE A 733 -11.81 16.53 -0.57
N ILE A 734 -12.56 17.09 0.38
CA ILE A 734 -13.66 16.41 1.09
C ILE A 734 -14.97 17.07 0.70
N LEU A 735 -15.90 16.28 0.16
CA LEU A 735 -17.18 16.73 -0.38
C LEU A 735 -18.31 16.13 0.47
N PRO A 736 -19.10 16.93 1.20
CA PRO A 736 -20.24 16.41 1.91
C PRO A 736 -21.36 16.06 0.94
N ILE A 737 -21.98 14.90 1.11
CA ILE A 737 -23.19 14.46 0.40
C ILE A 737 -24.29 14.32 1.45
N ASN A 738 -25.30 15.18 1.38
CA ASN A 738 -26.44 15.17 2.27
C ASN A 738 -27.54 14.28 1.69
N ILE A 739 -28.10 13.37 2.48
CA ILE A 739 -29.13 12.44 2.04
C ILE A 739 -30.32 12.55 2.98
N GLN A 740 -31.50 12.74 2.41
CA GLN A 740 -32.77 12.71 3.11
C GLN A 740 -33.63 11.59 2.59
N VAL A 741 -33.96 10.63 3.46
CA VAL A 741 -34.80 9.46 3.15
C VAL A 741 -36.19 9.62 3.72
N GLY A 742 -37.23 9.09 3.02
CA GLY A 742 -38.62 9.12 3.48
C GLY A 742 -39.27 10.49 3.37
N TYR A 743 -38.84 11.30 2.44
CA TYR A 743 -39.33 12.66 2.28
C TYR A 743 -40.80 12.69 1.80
N GLN A 744 -41.66 13.40 2.52
CA GLN A 744 -42.98 13.81 1.99
C GLN A 744 -42.87 15.23 1.45
N SER A 745 -42.96 15.40 0.13
CA SER A 745 -43.04 16.74 -0.45
C SER A 745 -44.32 17.45 0.00
N PHE A 746 -44.18 18.62 0.60
CA PHE A 746 -45.30 19.52 0.88
C PHE A 746 -45.34 20.60 -0.20
N ILE A 747 -46.47 20.74 -0.85
CA ILE A 747 -46.67 21.84 -1.78
C ILE A 747 -46.45 23.17 -1.02
N GLY A 748 -45.44 23.93 -1.50
CA GLY A 748 -45.00 25.15 -0.84
C GLY A 748 -43.67 25.06 -0.09
N ASP A 749 -43.15 23.88 0.15
CA ASP A 749 -41.78 23.63 0.61
C ASP A 749 -40.87 23.54 -0.63
N VAL A 750 -40.56 24.73 -1.17
CA VAL A 750 -39.86 24.85 -2.47
C VAL A 750 -38.38 24.52 -2.38
N ASN A 751 -37.78 24.72 -1.20
CA ASN A 751 -36.39 24.35 -0.92
C ASN A 751 -36.23 22.92 -0.38
N ILE A 752 -37.36 22.25 -0.13
CA ILE A 752 -37.42 20.85 0.29
C ILE A 752 -36.68 20.58 1.61
N ASP A 753 -36.78 21.51 2.57
CA ASP A 753 -36.17 21.38 3.90
C ASP A 753 -37.16 20.87 4.98
N GLY A 754 -38.39 20.47 4.57
CA GLY A 754 -39.46 20.01 5.47
C GLY A 754 -40.21 21.14 6.21
N GLN A 755 -39.89 22.40 5.90
CA GLN A 755 -40.50 23.56 6.55
C GLN A 755 -40.93 24.58 5.51
N ILE A 756 -42.21 24.92 5.49
CA ILE A 756 -42.73 26.02 4.65
C ILE A 756 -42.45 27.35 5.35
N ASN A 757 -41.46 28.11 4.84
CA ASN A 757 -41.01 29.36 5.46
C ASN A 757 -40.56 30.42 4.41
N VAL A 758 -39.94 31.51 4.84
CA VAL A 758 -39.56 32.64 3.97
C VAL A 758 -38.46 32.22 2.95
N GLN A 759 -37.71 31.17 3.22
CA GLN A 759 -36.65 30.68 2.30
C GLN A 759 -37.30 30.13 1.02
N ASP A 760 -38.43 29.44 1.12
CA ASP A 760 -39.23 28.94 -0.01
C ASP A 760 -39.73 30.05 -0.92
N ILE A 761 -40.17 31.17 -0.33
CA ILE A 761 -40.57 32.34 -1.12
C ILE A 761 -39.40 32.88 -1.93
N VAL A 762 -38.22 32.97 -1.31
CA VAL A 762 -36.99 33.45 -1.99
C VAL A 762 -36.64 32.53 -3.13
N LEU A 763 -36.71 31.19 -2.92
CA LEU A 763 -36.41 30.21 -3.95
C LEU A 763 -37.46 30.24 -5.08
N LEU A 764 -38.75 30.31 -4.75
CA LEU A 764 -39.83 30.45 -5.73
C LEU A 764 -39.68 31.72 -6.59
N ILE A 765 -39.23 32.82 -5.99
CA ILE A 765 -38.95 34.05 -6.74
C ILE A 765 -37.80 33.82 -7.72
N ASN A 766 -36.72 33.13 -7.34
CA ASN A 766 -35.59 32.80 -8.20
C ASN A 766 -36.01 31.87 -9.36
N ILE A 767 -36.92 30.93 -9.11
CA ILE A 767 -37.55 30.12 -10.18
C ILE A 767 -38.34 31.02 -11.13
N LEU A 768 -39.14 31.94 -10.61
CA LEU A 768 -39.98 32.84 -11.45
C LEU A 768 -39.18 33.82 -12.32
N ILE A 769 -38.01 34.24 -11.86
CA ILE A 769 -37.11 35.10 -12.66
C ILE A 769 -36.20 34.31 -13.60
N GLY A 770 -36.19 32.96 -13.52
CA GLY A 770 -35.46 32.07 -14.41
C GLY A 770 -34.03 31.80 -13.99
N ASP A 771 -33.65 32.11 -12.77
CA ASP A 771 -32.31 31.85 -12.22
C ASP A 771 -32.11 30.40 -11.74
N ILE A 772 -33.21 29.69 -11.45
CA ILE A 772 -33.25 28.32 -10.94
C ILE A 772 -34.30 27.51 -11.72
N PRO A 773 -34.08 26.23 -12.05
CA PRO A 773 -35.05 25.34 -12.66
C PRO A 773 -36.31 25.17 -11.77
N PRO A 774 -37.51 25.07 -12.33
CA PRO A 774 -38.72 24.84 -11.55
C PRO A 774 -38.80 23.39 -11.00
N ASN A 775 -39.37 23.27 -9.79
CA ASN A 775 -39.78 21.98 -9.19
C ASN A 775 -41.31 21.95 -8.97
N ASN A 776 -41.86 20.78 -8.65
CA ASN A 776 -43.31 20.58 -8.50
C ASN A 776 -43.84 21.25 -7.26
N GLU A 777 -43.07 21.41 -6.20
CA GLU A 777 -43.41 22.03 -4.93
C GLU A 777 -43.68 23.53 -5.06
N ALA A 778 -43.17 24.12 -6.16
CA ALA A 778 -43.34 25.52 -6.50
C ALA A 778 -44.72 25.83 -7.14
N ASP A 779 -45.48 24.82 -7.58
CA ASP A 779 -46.86 24.97 -8.09
C ASP A 779 -47.86 24.85 -6.93
N ILE A 780 -48.00 25.94 -6.15
CA ILE A 780 -48.77 25.97 -4.89
C ILE A 780 -50.28 25.75 -5.14
N ASN A 781 -50.78 26.19 -6.29
CA ASN A 781 -52.19 26.09 -6.64
C ASN A 781 -52.49 24.84 -7.49
N GLN A 782 -51.50 24.06 -7.87
CA GLN A 782 -51.61 22.85 -8.67
C GLN A 782 -52.28 23.04 -10.06
N ASP A 783 -52.04 24.16 -10.69
CA ASP A 783 -52.59 24.47 -12.02
C ASP A 783 -51.60 24.10 -13.18
N ASN A 784 -50.50 23.47 -12.85
CA ASN A 784 -49.35 23.12 -13.73
C ASN A 784 -48.65 24.36 -14.37
N GLN A 785 -48.72 25.51 -13.72
CA GLN A 785 -48.01 26.71 -14.11
C GLN A 785 -47.43 27.45 -12.92
N ILE A 786 -46.13 27.42 -12.80
CA ILE A 786 -45.45 28.19 -11.74
C ILE A 786 -45.39 29.64 -12.14
N ASN A 787 -46.08 30.50 -11.36
CA ASN A 787 -46.22 31.91 -11.65
C ASN A 787 -46.37 32.78 -10.37
N VAL A 788 -46.61 34.08 -10.52
CA VAL A 788 -46.70 35.01 -9.38
C VAL A 788 -47.86 34.68 -8.42
N LEU A 789 -48.87 33.93 -8.90
CA LEU A 789 -49.99 33.54 -8.07
C LEU A 789 -49.54 32.53 -7.00
N ASP A 790 -48.63 31.63 -7.36
CA ASP A 790 -48.04 30.66 -6.43
C ASP A 790 -47.24 31.35 -5.34
N ALA A 791 -46.48 32.38 -5.67
CA ALA A 791 -45.74 33.17 -4.69
C ALA A 791 -46.68 33.90 -3.72
N VAL A 792 -47.81 34.39 -4.19
CA VAL A 792 -48.84 35.05 -3.35
C VAL A 792 -49.50 34.03 -2.43
N LEU A 793 -49.80 32.82 -2.91
CA LEU A 793 -50.38 31.76 -2.10
C LEU A 793 -49.41 31.26 -1.05
N LEU A 794 -48.13 31.06 -1.39
CA LEU A 794 -47.09 30.67 -0.47
C LEU A 794 -46.92 31.69 0.67
N VAL A 795 -46.88 32.96 0.32
CA VAL A 795 -46.89 34.05 1.35
C VAL A 795 -48.08 33.93 2.26
N SER A 796 -49.28 33.62 1.73
CA SER A 796 -50.49 33.47 2.56
C SER A 796 -50.39 32.28 3.50
N ILE A 797 -49.88 31.14 3.05
CA ILE A 797 -49.65 29.94 3.87
C ILE A 797 -48.69 30.26 5.02
N ILE A 798 -47.57 30.93 4.75
CA ILE A 798 -46.57 31.29 5.77
C ILE A 798 -47.10 32.30 6.79
N LEU A 799 -47.98 33.18 6.39
CA LEU A 799 -48.57 34.18 7.30
C LEU A 799 -49.71 33.60 8.16
N GLU A 800 -50.29 32.47 7.77
CA GLU A 800 -51.34 31.75 8.49
C GLU A 800 -50.79 30.64 9.40
N SER A 801 -49.56 30.18 9.18
CA SER A 801 -48.81 29.23 10.03
C SER A 801 -48.14 29.97 11.23
#